data_744c473d50ebd784cd9d36f6a041f795
#
_entry.id   744c473d50ebd784cd9d36f6a041f795
#
_cell.length_a   1.000
_cell.length_b   1.000
_cell.length_c   1.000
_cell.angle_alpha   90.00
_cell.angle_beta   90.00
_cell.angle_gamma   90.00
#
_symmetry.space_group_name_H-M   'P 1'
#
loop_
_entity.id
_entity.type
_entity.pdbx_description
1 polymer ?
#
loop_
_entity_poly.entity_id
_entity_poly.type
_entity_poly.pdbx_seq_one_letter_code
_entity_poly.pdbx_strand_id
1 'polypeptide(L)'
;MRPLVHLYLFVFFFGIFGPGTLWAQAPPRGTTTGDSGFLEQIFVEPDTFDVSYFYVPNPKVLISYDDTLLSNHFHQPQPSRGQGIERINLGNVGTPQQQLVFEPVFRRGYDIGLHQFDGYYLPSDSIPFYVIDKAFTDAAFAQGRTQQDQILSVDFSRNFGPQVNMSIDFLRINHAGVYKNQAAKNTALGTGFWYHHPSGTYDGYFTFTHNSSFQGHNGGIDTSSVTTTNRSEEGTVPVLLEGTKMAFRGVGADAAAETRYQKQEVAYAHYFRLVGPRENQPRRRKRKKGAGPPPPSTEVPPPDTLTGVDSLEVTALTDGTTEVLDTMVRTDSSAQIPPPQKVRRPWKREFLVFHKISYANNWYKFSDISLAADSAYYGRYQVHNQGLRHYIRERVLENTFRIGTARQDGGGRTASKNRGKLEVGLIHRLIRLEQEPVPTQTLNNLLLTGNWKFAPTPQIQLLTYAHYSLLQNIGDYHLSGDLQIDLGQLGVFEARAQQQLYAPSHIQNRFYVTESLVWERDFRKTFETTLAATYRLPQFGTEVGGQYHLINNYIYFDTIAQPQQSATVINVPQIYIRQNFSLGVLHLDNTFVWQFSSQQDLLPLPTLYGKHQLYIRGRIFRKVMLARLGIDVQWNSNYLPNAYQHLFGQFHLQETERYGFQPIIDLSLSIKVKTVRAFVKTENLNQFLRPNDFIFQTPLHARPYFLIRFGLSWRFLN
;
A
#
# COMPACT_ATOMS: atom_id res chain seq x y z
N MET A 1 22.87 21.94 25.52
CA MET A 1 21.76 21.90 26.51
C MET A 1 20.46 21.29 25.95
N ARG A 2 20.09 21.51 24.69
CA ARG A 2 18.86 20.91 24.10
C ARG A 2 18.82 19.36 24.05
N PRO A 3 19.87 18.60 23.73
CA PRO A 3 19.81 17.14 23.69
C PRO A 3 19.60 16.51 25.09
N LEU A 4 20.06 17.15 26.14
CA LEU A 4 19.85 16.66 27.51
C LEU A 4 18.40 16.75 27.97
N VAL A 5 17.66 17.77 27.55
CA VAL A 5 16.24 17.92 27.89
C VAL A 5 15.41 16.78 27.25
N HIS A 6 15.74 16.37 26.04
CA HIS A 6 15.06 15.24 25.37
C HIS A 6 15.41 13.90 26.04
N LEU A 7 16.65 13.73 26.49
CA LEU A 7 17.06 12.55 27.25
C LEU A 7 16.36 12.48 28.62
N TYR A 8 16.20 13.61 29.31
CA TYR A 8 15.45 13.67 30.56
C TYR A 8 13.97 13.34 30.39
N LEU A 9 13.35 13.77 29.28
CA LEU A 9 11.98 13.44 29.00
C LEU A 9 11.81 11.94 28.70
N PHE A 10 12.78 11.33 28.03
CA PHE A 10 12.80 9.89 27.77
C PHE A 10 13.02 9.08 29.05
N VAL A 11 13.95 9.50 29.89
CA VAL A 11 14.22 8.88 31.22
C VAL A 11 13.04 9.12 32.15
N PHE A 12 12.41 10.30 32.13
CA PHE A 12 11.23 10.61 32.93
C PHE A 12 10.02 9.75 32.52
N PHE A 13 9.82 9.52 31.19
CA PHE A 13 8.75 8.65 30.71
C PHE A 13 8.97 7.18 31.12
N PHE A 14 10.24 6.70 31.09
CA PHE A 14 10.60 5.37 31.59
C PHE A 14 10.56 5.27 33.10
N GLY A 15 10.91 6.33 33.80
CA GLY A 15 10.88 6.42 35.28
C GLY A 15 9.46 6.41 35.87
N ILE A 16 8.48 6.95 35.12
CA ILE A 16 7.07 6.94 35.52
C ILE A 16 6.44 5.55 35.33
N PHE A 17 6.93 4.75 34.37
CA PHE A 17 6.46 3.40 34.12
C PHE A 17 7.38 2.29 34.62
N GLY A 18 8.38 2.61 35.43
CA GLY A 18 9.22 1.63 36.12
C GLY A 18 8.38 0.75 37.06
N PRO A 19 8.71 -0.54 37.22
CA PRO A 19 7.89 -1.47 38.01
C PRO A 19 7.74 -1.12 39.51
N GLY A 20 8.45 -0.10 40.01
CA GLY A 20 8.42 0.32 41.40
C GLY A 20 7.38 1.36 41.80
N THR A 21 6.74 2.06 40.86
CA THR A 21 5.80 3.16 41.17
C THR A 21 4.33 2.82 41.01
N LEU A 22 3.99 1.64 40.53
CA LEU A 22 2.59 1.18 40.39
C LEU A 22 2.07 0.37 41.58
N TRP A 23 2.75 0.45 42.74
CA TRP A 23 2.18 0.00 44.02
C TRP A 23 1.39 1.13 44.70
N ALA A 24 0.48 1.73 43.99
CA ALA A 24 -0.52 2.61 44.54
C ALA A 24 -1.75 1.76 44.91
N GLN A 25 -1.86 1.54 46.21
CA GLN A 25 -3.07 1.20 46.97
C GLN A 25 -3.97 0.11 46.39
N ALA A 26 -3.83 -1.08 46.97
CA ALA A 26 -4.92 -2.04 46.98
C ALA A 26 -6.18 -1.37 47.60
N PRO A 27 -7.34 -1.49 46.98
CA PRO A 27 -8.59 -1.05 47.61
C PRO A 27 -8.82 -1.87 48.85
N PRO A 28 -9.46 -1.30 49.91
CA PRO A 28 -9.72 -2.00 51.16
C PRO A 28 -10.53 -3.30 50.86
N ARG A 29 -10.10 -4.38 51.50
CA ARG A 29 -10.82 -5.66 51.48
C ARG A 29 -12.23 -5.47 52.03
N GLY A 30 -13.18 -5.21 51.17
CA GLY A 30 -14.58 -5.44 51.41
C GLY A 30 -14.87 -6.91 51.09
N THR A 31 -15.23 -7.67 52.12
CA THR A 31 -15.79 -8.99 51.98
C THR A 31 -17.14 -8.90 51.28
N THR A 32 -17.18 -9.21 49.98
CA THR A 32 -18.39 -9.63 49.29
C THR A 32 -18.04 -10.78 48.39
N THR A 33 -18.46 -11.95 48.77
CA THR A 33 -18.67 -13.14 47.95
C THR A 33 -19.61 -12.75 46.81
N GLY A 34 -19.10 -12.78 45.58
CA GLY A 34 -19.96 -12.58 44.41
C GLY A 34 -19.13 -12.20 43.18
N ASP A 35 -19.12 -13.11 42.26
CA ASP A 35 -18.92 -12.90 40.83
C ASP A 35 -17.48 -12.70 40.30
N SER A 36 -16.75 -13.81 40.27
CA SER A 36 -15.54 -13.92 39.43
C SER A 36 -15.84 -13.92 37.92
N GLY A 37 -17.12 -13.98 37.52
CA GLY A 37 -17.53 -13.97 36.11
C GLY A 37 -17.43 -12.61 35.40
N PHE A 38 -17.54 -11.49 36.18
CA PHE A 38 -17.54 -10.17 35.56
C PHE A 38 -16.15 -9.72 35.05
N LEU A 39 -15.09 -10.15 35.75
CA LEU A 39 -13.72 -9.82 35.32
C LEU A 39 -13.22 -10.71 34.15
N GLU A 40 -13.72 -11.94 34.07
CA GLU A 40 -13.46 -12.82 32.93
C GLU A 40 -14.12 -12.31 31.63
N GLN A 41 -15.31 -11.73 31.70
CA GLN A 41 -15.99 -11.14 30.55
C GLN A 41 -15.28 -9.88 30.03
N ILE A 42 -14.51 -9.15 30.87
CA ILE A 42 -13.75 -7.97 30.45
C ILE A 42 -12.49 -8.36 29.65
N PHE A 43 -12.03 -9.62 29.77
CA PHE A 43 -10.82 -10.12 29.12
C PHE A 43 -11.07 -11.10 27.98
N VAL A 44 -12.31 -11.27 27.54
CA VAL A 44 -12.59 -11.96 26.28
C VAL A 44 -11.87 -11.20 25.18
N GLU A 45 -10.99 -11.88 24.45
CA GLU A 45 -10.39 -11.29 23.24
C GLU A 45 -11.53 -10.74 22.39
N PRO A 46 -11.45 -9.48 21.95
CA PRO A 46 -12.48 -8.96 21.06
C PRO A 46 -12.55 -9.92 19.87
N ASP A 47 -13.76 -10.34 19.53
CA ASP A 47 -14.02 -11.18 18.37
C ASP A 47 -13.11 -10.75 17.24
N THR A 48 -12.39 -11.69 16.65
CA THR A 48 -11.58 -11.47 15.47
C THR A 48 -12.52 -10.95 14.39
N PHE A 49 -12.45 -9.65 14.12
CA PHE A 49 -13.33 -9.01 13.16
C PHE A 49 -12.93 -9.45 11.77
N ASP A 50 -13.83 -10.10 11.09
CA ASP A 50 -13.65 -10.58 9.72
C ASP A 50 -13.88 -9.42 8.76
N VAL A 51 -12.94 -8.45 8.74
CA VAL A 51 -12.90 -7.38 7.75
C VAL A 51 -12.05 -7.84 6.60
N SER A 52 -12.65 -7.95 5.43
CA SER A 52 -11.94 -8.26 4.19
C SER A 52 -12.29 -7.23 3.11
N TYR A 53 -11.44 -7.12 2.11
CA TYR A 53 -11.63 -6.21 0.99
C TYR A 53 -11.13 -6.81 -0.31
N PHE A 54 -11.52 -6.20 -1.42
CA PHE A 54 -11.06 -6.55 -2.76
C PHE A 54 -10.88 -5.30 -3.62
N TYR A 55 -10.24 -5.47 -4.77
CA TYR A 55 -10.09 -4.42 -5.78
C TYR A 55 -10.86 -4.77 -7.04
N VAL A 56 -11.37 -3.75 -7.76
CA VAL A 56 -12.19 -3.94 -8.99
C VAL A 56 -11.50 -4.77 -10.08
N PRO A 57 -10.18 -4.66 -10.35
CA PRO A 57 -9.53 -5.51 -11.32
C PRO A 57 -9.69 -7.01 -11.03
N ASN A 58 -9.82 -7.38 -9.74
CA ASN A 58 -9.99 -8.75 -9.28
C ASN A 58 -11.01 -8.89 -8.13
N PRO A 59 -12.30 -8.59 -8.34
CA PRO A 59 -13.29 -8.50 -7.25
C PRO A 59 -13.58 -9.84 -6.54
N LYS A 60 -13.03 -10.95 -7.03
CA LYS A 60 -13.18 -12.27 -6.41
C LYS A 60 -12.00 -12.66 -5.50
N VAL A 61 -10.99 -11.81 -5.38
CA VAL A 61 -9.85 -12.03 -4.50
C VAL A 61 -10.07 -11.19 -3.23
N LEU A 62 -10.51 -11.83 -2.17
CA LEU A 62 -10.65 -11.19 -0.86
C LEU A 62 -9.29 -11.18 -0.15
N ILE A 63 -8.94 -10.01 0.38
CA ILE A 63 -7.75 -9.77 1.17
C ILE A 63 -8.21 -9.48 2.59
N SER A 64 -7.63 -10.16 3.58
CA SER A 64 -7.95 -9.90 4.99
C SER A 64 -7.33 -8.58 5.44
N TYR A 65 -8.12 -7.77 6.13
CA TYR A 65 -7.67 -6.54 6.79
C TYR A 65 -7.14 -6.89 8.19
N ASP A 66 -5.98 -7.55 8.24
CA ASP A 66 -5.43 -8.04 9.50
C ASP A 66 -4.23 -7.22 9.96
N ASP A 67 -4.34 -6.70 11.19
CA ASP A 67 -3.22 -6.18 11.97
C ASP A 67 -3.40 -6.50 13.46
N THR A 68 -3.44 -7.80 13.77
CA THR A 68 -3.63 -8.24 15.15
C THR A 68 -2.38 -8.16 15.99
N LEU A 69 -1.18 -8.14 15.38
CA LEU A 69 0.06 -8.47 16.06
C LEU A 69 1.06 -7.30 16.26
N LEU A 70 0.76 -6.06 15.90
CA LEU A 70 1.73 -4.95 15.85
C LEU A 70 3.00 -5.33 15.04
N SER A 71 2.90 -6.31 14.14
CA SER A 71 4.00 -6.74 13.28
C SER A 71 4.15 -5.84 12.06
N ASN A 72 3.06 -5.19 11.68
CA ASN A 72 3.02 -4.33 10.53
C ASN A 72 3.56 -2.96 10.89
N HIS A 73 4.10 -2.29 9.93
CA HIS A 73 4.83 -1.03 10.02
C HIS A 73 4.02 0.14 10.63
N PHE A 74 3.16 -0.14 11.63
CA PHE A 74 2.32 0.85 12.30
C PHE A 74 3.14 2.04 12.86
N HIS A 75 4.35 1.77 13.38
CA HIS A 75 5.29 2.81 13.81
C HIS A 75 5.99 3.53 12.65
N GLN A 76 5.73 3.14 11.41
CA GLN A 76 6.25 3.75 10.19
C GLN A 76 5.12 4.31 9.32
N PRO A 77 4.44 5.40 9.74
CA PRO A 77 3.26 5.92 9.06
C PRO A 77 3.58 6.59 7.72
N GLN A 78 4.86 6.71 7.36
CA GLN A 78 5.30 7.33 6.12
C GLN A 78 5.13 6.34 4.96
N PRO A 79 4.43 6.69 3.88
CA PRO A 79 4.26 5.79 2.73
C PRO A 79 5.58 5.34 2.07
N SER A 80 6.62 6.17 2.13
CA SER A 80 7.95 5.84 1.60
C SER A 80 8.70 4.76 2.38
N ARG A 81 8.27 4.46 3.60
CA ARG A 81 8.92 3.49 4.51
C ARG A 81 8.04 2.28 4.83
N GLY A 82 6.85 2.22 4.26
CA GLY A 82 5.90 1.15 4.49
C GLY A 82 6.34 -0.19 3.91
N GLN A 83 5.37 -0.99 3.54
CA GLN A 83 5.61 -2.28 2.87
C GLN A 83 6.07 -2.04 1.43
N GLY A 84 7.13 -2.70 1.01
CA GLY A 84 7.59 -2.71 -0.37
C GLY A 84 8.98 -2.12 -0.56
N ILE A 85 9.21 -1.58 -1.74
CA ILE A 85 10.48 -1.02 -2.16
C ILE A 85 10.72 0.31 -1.46
N GLU A 86 11.89 0.43 -0.86
CA GLU A 86 12.29 1.65 -0.18
C GLU A 86 12.52 2.77 -1.17
N ARG A 87 11.99 3.93 -0.83
CA ARG A 87 12.12 5.15 -1.62
C ARG A 87 12.88 6.19 -0.82
N ILE A 88 13.80 6.88 -1.48
CA ILE A 88 14.40 8.11 -0.96
C ILE A 88 13.56 9.31 -1.36
N ASN A 89 13.69 10.39 -0.59
CA ASN A 89 13.01 11.64 -0.83
C ASN A 89 13.97 12.83 -0.62
N LEU A 90 13.47 14.05 -0.71
CA LEU A 90 14.25 15.27 -0.53
C LEU A 90 14.45 15.64 0.95
N GLY A 91 14.70 14.64 1.81
CA GLY A 91 14.95 14.82 3.24
C GLY A 91 13.70 15.05 4.09
N ASN A 92 12.55 15.32 3.50
CA ASN A 92 11.32 15.64 4.19
C ASN A 92 10.15 14.75 3.72
N VAL A 93 9.26 14.36 4.63
CA VAL A 93 8.09 13.55 4.32
C VAL A 93 7.14 14.34 3.42
N GLY A 94 6.63 13.69 2.36
CA GLY A 94 5.71 14.31 1.42
C GLY A 94 6.38 14.94 0.20
N THR A 95 7.72 14.96 0.15
CA THR A 95 8.49 15.49 -1.00
C THR A 95 8.65 14.44 -2.11
N PRO A 96 9.07 14.82 -3.32
CA PRO A 96 9.38 13.92 -4.42
C PRO A 96 10.20 12.72 -4.04
N GLN A 97 9.87 11.56 -4.61
CA GLN A 97 10.47 10.28 -4.28
C GLN A 97 11.13 9.63 -5.49
N GLN A 98 12.25 8.92 -5.22
CA GLN A 98 12.92 8.03 -6.15
C GLN A 98 13.13 6.65 -5.51
N GLN A 99 13.07 5.60 -6.30
CA GLN A 99 13.33 4.23 -5.83
C GLN A 99 14.81 3.97 -5.63
N LEU A 100 15.20 3.30 -4.53
CA LEU A 100 16.56 2.80 -4.28
C LEU A 100 16.83 1.47 -4.96
N VAL A 101 15.81 0.63 -5.04
CA VAL A 101 15.86 -0.65 -5.75
C VAL A 101 15.15 -0.46 -7.07
N PHE A 102 15.80 -0.86 -8.16
CA PHE A 102 15.23 -0.69 -9.51
C PHE A 102 13.97 -1.53 -9.67
N GLU A 103 12.92 -0.91 -10.15
CA GLU A 103 11.67 -1.55 -10.53
C GLU A 103 11.13 -0.89 -11.81
N PRO A 104 10.82 -1.67 -12.84
CA PRO A 104 10.31 -1.14 -14.09
C PRO A 104 8.93 -0.49 -13.91
N VAL A 105 8.73 0.65 -14.55
CA VAL A 105 7.44 1.35 -14.52
C VAL A 105 6.51 0.76 -15.58
N PHE A 106 5.32 0.32 -15.16
CA PHE A 106 4.28 -0.10 -16.11
C PHE A 106 3.80 1.07 -16.94
N ARG A 107 3.86 0.92 -18.27
CA ARG A 107 3.46 1.95 -19.24
C ARG A 107 2.24 1.49 -20.04
N ARG A 108 1.23 2.35 -20.14
CA ARG A 108 0.01 2.09 -20.91
C ARG A 108 -0.43 3.35 -21.65
N GLY A 109 -0.02 3.45 -22.92
CA GLY A 109 -0.34 4.58 -23.78
C GLY A 109 0.39 5.88 -23.40
N TYR A 110 -0.26 7.02 -23.65
CA TYR A 110 0.33 8.34 -23.40
C TYR A 110 0.59 8.59 -21.92
N ASP A 111 1.72 9.22 -21.60
CA ASP A 111 2.18 9.54 -20.26
C ASP A 111 2.83 10.93 -20.23
N ILE A 112 2.47 11.76 -19.24
CA ILE A 112 3.11 13.08 -19.04
C ILE A 112 4.56 12.93 -18.57
N GLY A 113 4.86 11.94 -17.69
CA GLY A 113 6.19 11.70 -17.13
C GLY A 113 6.44 12.31 -15.75
N LEU A 114 5.39 12.60 -14.99
CA LEU A 114 5.48 13.15 -13.63
C LEU A 114 5.03 12.10 -12.62
N HIS A 115 6.00 11.31 -12.08
CA HIS A 115 5.75 10.16 -11.19
C HIS A 115 6.31 10.32 -9.78
N GLN A 116 6.99 11.42 -9.50
CA GLN A 116 7.70 11.66 -8.24
C GLN A 116 6.82 11.72 -6.98
N PHE A 117 5.50 11.88 -7.15
CA PHE A 117 4.52 11.89 -6.05
C PHE A 117 3.61 10.66 -6.01
N ASP A 118 3.76 9.71 -6.94
CA ASP A 118 2.84 8.57 -7.07
C ASP A 118 2.77 7.71 -5.80
N GLY A 119 3.84 7.66 -4.99
CA GLY A 119 3.86 6.96 -3.71
C GLY A 119 2.93 7.54 -2.63
N TYR A 120 2.37 8.75 -2.85
CA TYR A 120 1.42 9.39 -1.94
C TYR A 120 -0.02 9.35 -2.44
N TYR A 121 -0.27 8.84 -3.64
CA TYR A 121 -1.55 8.93 -4.32
C TYR A 121 -2.35 7.63 -4.25
N LEU A 122 -3.67 7.76 -4.22
CA LEU A 122 -4.63 6.68 -4.32
C LEU A 122 -5.24 6.71 -5.74
N PRO A 123 -4.78 5.86 -6.67
CA PRO A 123 -5.44 5.71 -7.97
C PRO A 123 -6.78 4.96 -7.83
N SER A 124 -7.71 5.17 -8.75
CA SER A 124 -9.07 4.59 -8.70
C SER A 124 -9.08 3.05 -8.64
N ASP A 125 -8.09 2.41 -9.25
CA ASP A 125 -7.96 0.94 -9.27
C ASP A 125 -7.42 0.37 -7.94
N SER A 126 -6.93 1.22 -7.03
CA SER A 126 -6.40 0.87 -5.70
C SER A 126 -7.37 1.20 -4.56
N ILE A 127 -8.58 1.64 -4.86
CA ILE A 127 -9.60 1.87 -3.84
C ILE A 127 -10.14 0.51 -3.39
N PRO A 128 -10.04 0.17 -2.07
CA PRO A 128 -10.55 -1.07 -1.55
C PRO A 128 -12.08 -1.04 -1.43
N PHE A 129 -12.71 -2.15 -1.78
CA PHE A 129 -14.12 -2.39 -1.57
C PHE A 129 -14.27 -3.42 -0.45
N TYR A 130 -14.80 -2.98 0.68
CA TYR A 130 -14.85 -3.81 1.89
C TYR A 130 -16.03 -4.77 1.88
N VAL A 131 -15.80 -5.93 2.48
CA VAL A 131 -16.82 -6.93 2.82
C VAL A 131 -16.83 -7.05 4.33
N ILE A 132 -17.85 -6.50 4.96
CA ILE A 132 -17.95 -6.33 6.41
C ILE A 132 -19.37 -6.67 6.90
N ASP A 133 -19.47 -7.12 8.14
CA ASP A 133 -20.77 -7.33 8.81
C ASP A 133 -21.21 -6.08 9.59
N LYS A 134 -20.26 -5.36 10.18
CA LYS A 134 -20.48 -4.14 10.97
C LYS A 134 -19.73 -2.96 10.35
N ALA A 135 -20.22 -1.74 10.59
CA ALA A 135 -19.51 -0.56 10.15
C ALA A 135 -18.09 -0.51 10.78
N PHE A 136 -17.12 -0.16 9.96
CA PHE A 136 -15.69 -0.20 10.29
C PHE A 136 -15.08 1.19 10.11
N THR A 137 -14.25 1.60 11.07
CA THR A 137 -13.41 2.80 10.97
C THR A 137 -12.06 2.52 11.60
N ASP A 138 -10.97 2.73 10.88
CA ASP A 138 -9.61 2.76 11.42
C ASP A 138 -9.04 4.15 11.19
N ALA A 139 -8.88 4.93 12.26
CA ALA A 139 -8.32 6.28 12.21
C ALA A 139 -6.93 6.26 12.86
N ALA A 140 -5.91 6.72 12.14
CA ALA A 140 -4.56 6.81 12.63
C ALA A 140 -4.01 8.23 12.46
N PHE A 141 -3.37 8.73 13.52
CA PHE A 141 -2.72 10.03 13.57
C PHE A 141 -1.29 9.88 14.07
N ALA A 142 -0.36 10.56 13.42
CA ALA A 142 1.02 10.65 13.89
C ALA A 142 1.49 12.09 13.82
N GLN A 143 2.25 12.51 14.83
CA GLN A 143 2.83 13.85 14.93
C GLN A 143 4.34 13.74 15.18
N GLY A 144 5.10 14.56 14.46
CA GLY A 144 6.53 14.69 14.64
C GLY A 144 6.92 15.90 15.50
N ARG A 145 7.93 16.65 15.05
CA ARG A 145 8.60 17.71 15.83
C ARG A 145 7.69 18.91 16.17
N THR A 146 6.80 19.28 15.28
CA THR A 146 5.91 20.43 15.41
C THR A 146 4.47 20.04 15.20
N GLN A 147 3.54 20.91 15.60
CA GLN A 147 2.11 20.73 15.31
C GLN A 147 1.79 20.70 13.82
N GLN A 148 2.67 21.21 12.97
CA GLN A 148 2.51 21.19 11.51
C GLN A 148 3.09 19.93 10.87
N ASP A 149 3.74 19.05 11.67
CA ASP A 149 4.34 17.80 11.20
C ASP A 149 3.42 16.64 11.55
N GLN A 150 2.42 16.42 10.71
CA GLN A 150 1.31 15.50 10.94
C GLN A 150 1.11 14.54 9.78
N ILE A 151 0.73 13.31 10.12
CA ILE A 151 0.21 12.30 9.18
C ILE A 151 -1.11 11.80 9.77
N LEU A 152 -2.19 11.90 8.99
CA LEU A 152 -3.52 11.42 9.34
C LEU A 152 -3.98 10.45 8.26
N SER A 153 -4.41 9.25 8.65
CA SER A 153 -5.10 8.31 7.77
C SER A 153 -6.43 7.90 8.39
N VAL A 154 -7.44 7.72 7.55
CA VAL A 154 -8.76 7.24 7.96
C VAL A 154 -9.28 6.29 6.90
N ASP A 155 -9.53 5.04 7.29
CA ASP A 155 -10.21 4.03 6.49
C ASP A 155 -11.60 3.82 7.12
N PHE A 156 -12.64 4.03 6.32
CA PHE A 156 -14.03 3.89 6.75
C PHE A 156 -14.79 3.01 5.78
N SER A 157 -15.64 2.12 6.30
CA SER A 157 -16.58 1.39 5.45
C SER A 157 -17.89 1.09 6.20
N ARG A 158 -19.00 1.12 5.45
CA ARG A 158 -20.34 0.81 5.95
C ARG A 158 -21.20 0.15 4.89
N ASN A 159 -21.96 -0.86 5.31
CA ASN A 159 -23.02 -1.45 4.49
C ASN A 159 -24.34 -0.68 4.66
N PHE A 160 -25.00 -0.40 3.54
CA PHE A 160 -26.39 0.11 3.46
C PHE A 160 -27.32 -1.01 3.01
N GLY A 161 -27.37 -2.09 3.81
CA GLY A 161 -27.99 -3.36 3.46
C GLY A 161 -27.00 -4.37 2.88
N PRO A 162 -27.46 -5.60 2.55
CA PRO A 162 -26.58 -6.69 2.12
C PRO A 162 -26.01 -6.52 0.70
N GLN A 163 -26.41 -5.51 -0.02
CA GLN A 163 -26.14 -5.35 -1.45
C GLN A 163 -25.32 -4.11 -1.77
N VAL A 164 -25.19 -3.18 -0.84
CA VAL A 164 -24.54 -1.89 -1.06
C VAL A 164 -23.55 -1.63 0.07
N ASN A 165 -22.33 -1.31 -0.31
CA ASN A 165 -21.29 -0.85 0.60
C ASN A 165 -20.71 0.47 0.12
N MET A 166 -20.29 1.29 1.06
CA MET A 166 -19.52 2.52 0.84
C MET A 166 -18.23 2.45 1.61
N SER A 167 -17.14 2.91 0.99
CA SER A 167 -15.84 3.09 1.63
C SER A 167 -15.29 4.51 1.42
N ILE A 168 -14.48 4.95 2.36
CA ILE A 168 -13.70 6.19 2.31
C ILE A 168 -12.31 5.86 2.80
N ASP A 169 -11.30 6.18 2.00
CA ASP A 169 -9.89 6.07 2.33
C ASP A 169 -9.27 7.47 2.25
N PHE A 170 -8.68 7.93 3.33
CA PHE A 170 -8.15 9.28 3.43
C PHE A 170 -6.74 9.26 4.00
N LEU A 171 -5.82 9.92 3.32
CA LEU A 171 -4.46 10.18 3.79
C LEU A 171 -4.15 11.66 3.68
N ARG A 172 -3.66 12.25 4.76
CA ARG A 172 -3.13 13.61 4.77
C ARG A 172 -1.77 13.65 5.42
N ILE A 173 -0.81 14.19 4.71
CA ILE A 173 0.53 14.49 5.19
C ILE A 173 0.70 16.00 5.18
N ASN A 174 1.08 16.58 6.29
CA ASN A 174 1.47 17.97 6.41
C ASN A 174 2.80 18.03 7.14
N HIS A 175 3.82 18.58 6.51
CA HIS A 175 5.14 18.69 7.07
C HIS A 175 5.72 20.08 6.74
N ALA A 176 6.03 20.85 7.77
CA ALA A 176 6.58 22.20 7.59
C ALA A 176 8.00 22.20 7.00
N GLY A 177 8.73 21.07 7.17
CA GLY A 177 10.16 21.00 6.95
C GLY A 177 10.96 21.47 8.14
N VAL A 178 12.22 21.11 8.17
CA VAL A 178 13.19 21.55 9.17
C VAL A 178 14.06 22.69 8.67
N TYR A 179 14.28 22.73 7.37
CA TYR A 179 15.00 23.78 6.68
C TYR A 179 14.02 24.80 6.09
N LYS A 180 14.50 26.03 5.87
CA LYS A 180 13.71 27.10 5.26
C LYS A 180 13.11 26.63 3.91
N ASN A 181 11.90 27.04 3.60
CA ASN A 181 11.22 26.79 2.30
C ASN A 181 11.00 25.30 1.95
N GLN A 182 10.93 24.38 2.91
CA GLN A 182 10.87 22.94 2.68
C GLN A 182 9.46 22.34 2.94
N ALA A 183 8.43 23.15 3.05
CA ALA A 183 7.09 22.66 3.40
C ALA A 183 6.54 21.68 2.34
N ALA A 184 5.95 20.57 2.79
CA ALA A 184 5.30 19.58 1.93
C ALA A 184 3.92 19.22 2.49
N LYS A 185 2.91 19.15 1.61
CA LYS A 185 1.54 18.78 1.96
C LYS A 185 0.99 17.84 0.91
N ASN A 186 0.53 16.67 1.33
CA ASN A 186 -0.14 15.73 0.45
C ASN A 186 -1.50 15.38 1.02
N THR A 187 -2.50 15.28 0.16
CA THR A 187 -3.83 14.81 0.50
C THR A 187 -4.25 13.80 -0.54
N ALA A 188 -4.64 12.62 -0.11
CA ALA A 188 -5.24 11.61 -0.95
C ALA A 188 -6.59 11.22 -0.34
N LEU A 189 -7.66 11.32 -1.11
CA LEU A 189 -9.01 10.91 -0.76
C LEU A 189 -9.49 9.93 -1.82
N GLY A 190 -9.92 8.77 -1.39
CA GLY A 190 -10.59 7.77 -2.19
C GLY A 190 -11.98 7.49 -1.63
N THR A 191 -12.99 7.38 -2.47
CA THR A 191 -14.32 6.88 -2.09
C THR A 191 -14.73 5.78 -3.03
N GLY A 192 -15.30 4.72 -2.47
CA GLY A 192 -15.80 3.57 -3.20
C GLY A 192 -17.26 3.28 -2.85
N PHE A 193 -18.07 2.98 -3.87
CA PHE A 193 -19.39 2.40 -3.68
C PHE A 193 -19.48 1.15 -4.53
N TRP A 194 -19.93 0.03 -3.95
CA TRP A 194 -20.24 -1.13 -4.73
C TRP A 194 -21.69 -1.58 -4.49
N TYR A 195 -22.26 -2.10 -5.56
CA TYR A 195 -23.58 -2.69 -5.58
C TYR A 195 -23.51 -4.09 -6.17
N HIS A 196 -24.07 -5.05 -5.46
CA HIS A 196 -24.21 -6.43 -5.91
C HIS A 196 -25.70 -6.80 -6.04
N HIS A 197 -26.12 -7.14 -7.25
CA HIS A 197 -27.50 -7.56 -7.47
C HIS A 197 -27.74 -8.95 -6.85
N PRO A 198 -28.89 -9.19 -6.14
CA PRO A 198 -29.16 -10.46 -5.46
C PRO A 198 -29.10 -11.70 -6.35
N SER A 199 -29.42 -11.57 -7.63
CA SER A 199 -29.32 -12.68 -8.60
C SER A 199 -27.86 -13.02 -8.97
N GLY A 200 -26.88 -12.22 -8.55
CA GLY A 200 -25.48 -12.36 -8.94
C GLY A 200 -25.19 -12.07 -10.43
N THR A 201 -26.13 -11.48 -11.15
CA THR A 201 -25.97 -11.18 -12.60
C THR A 201 -25.31 -9.86 -12.88
N TYR A 202 -25.29 -8.95 -11.90
CA TYR A 202 -24.77 -7.61 -12.05
C TYR A 202 -24.00 -7.17 -10.81
N ASP A 203 -22.81 -6.57 -11.04
CA ASP A 203 -22.02 -5.86 -10.03
C ASP A 203 -21.66 -4.50 -10.58
N GLY A 204 -21.87 -3.46 -9.80
CA GLY A 204 -21.48 -2.07 -10.11
C GLY A 204 -20.52 -1.51 -9.08
N TYR A 205 -19.54 -0.74 -9.54
CA TYR A 205 -18.48 -0.14 -8.72
C TYR A 205 -18.31 1.33 -9.13
N PHE A 206 -18.47 2.22 -8.20
CA PHE A 206 -18.18 3.63 -8.39
C PHE A 206 -16.98 4.01 -7.55
N THR A 207 -16.05 4.79 -8.11
CA THR A 207 -14.91 5.36 -7.39
C THR A 207 -14.78 6.84 -7.70
N PHE A 208 -14.41 7.60 -6.68
CA PHE A 208 -13.93 8.96 -6.81
C PHE A 208 -12.60 9.08 -6.08
N THR A 209 -11.61 9.68 -6.71
CA THR A 209 -10.32 9.97 -6.09
C THR A 209 -9.93 11.43 -6.26
N HIS A 210 -9.35 11.99 -5.20
CA HIS A 210 -8.74 13.31 -5.20
C HIS A 210 -7.37 13.24 -4.54
N ASN A 211 -6.33 13.43 -5.34
CA ASN A 211 -4.94 13.44 -4.90
C ASN A 211 -4.37 14.84 -5.14
N SER A 212 -3.68 15.39 -4.15
CA SER A 212 -3.11 16.73 -4.23
C SER A 212 -1.79 16.78 -3.49
N SER A 213 -0.75 17.31 -4.14
CA SER A 213 0.56 17.57 -3.53
C SER A 213 0.91 19.05 -3.66
N PHE A 214 1.41 19.59 -2.59
CA PHE A 214 2.05 20.91 -2.51
C PHE A 214 3.44 20.74 -1.96
N GLN A 215 4.42 21.38 -2.56
CA GLN A 215 5.78 21.45 -2.07
C GLN A 215 6.37 22.85 -2.27
N GLY A 216 6.91 23.41 -1.18
CA GLY A 216 7.85 24.51 -1.25
C GLY A 216 9.25 23.99 -1.56
N HIS A 217 10.00 24.71 -2.36
CA HIS A 217 11.35 24.33 -2.78
C HIS A 217 12.39 25.25 -2.17
N ASN A 218 13.39 24.65 -1.55
CA ASN A 218 14.56 25.33 -1.02
C ASN A 218 15.84 25.14 -1.86
N GLY A 219 15.75 24.36 -2.95
CA GLY A 219 16.91 24.06 -3.81
C GLY A 219 17.95 23.13 -3.17
N GLY A 220 17.80 22.81 -1.89
CA GLY A 220 18.79 22.11 -1.07
C GLY A 220 19.61 23.06 -0.19
N ILE A 221 20.50 22.50 0.62
CA ILE A 221 21.40 23.25 1.50
C ILE A 221 22.51 23.88 0.68
N ASP A 222 22.78 25.16 0.91
CA ASP A 222 24.00 25.82 0.41
C ASP A 222 25.21 25.43 1.28
N THR A 223 25.85 24.33 0.90
CA THR A 223 26.99 23.77 1.67
C THR A 223 28.19 24.71 1.75
N SER A 224 28.31 25.67 0.81
CA SER A 224 29.41 26.65 0.78
C SER A 224 29.28 27.72 1.87
N SER A 225 28.05 28.01 2.27
CA SER A 225 27.73 29.06 3.27
C SER A 225 27.43 28.50 4.67
N VAL A 226 27.52 27.18 4.87
CA VAL A 226 27.26 26.54 6.17
C VAL A 226 28.39 26.83 7.15
N THR A 227 28.05 27.39 8.31
CA THR A 227 28.98 27.63 9.42
C THR A 227 28.76 26.62 10.55
N THR A 228 29.70 26.51 11.47
CA THR A 228 29.56 25.67 12.68
C THR A 228 28.37 26.08 13.55
N THR A 229 28.04 27.37 13.58
CA THR A 229 26.92 27.91 14.37
C THR A 229 25.57 27.47 13.78
N ASN A 230 25.37 27.61 12.46
CA ASN A 230 24.10 27.27 11.85
C ASN A 230 23.90 25.74 11.67
N ARG A 231 24.96 24.93 11.71
CA ARG A 231 24.84 23.47 11.77
C ARG A 231 24.09 22.98 12.99
N SER A 232 24.19 23.69 14.12
CA SER A 232 23.50 23.31 15.36
C SER A 232 22.02 23.72 15.38
N GLU A 233 21.60 24.62 14.47
CA GLU A 233 20.23 25.15 14.38
C GLU A 233 19.68 24.96 12.96
N GLU A 234 19.03 23.83 12.70
CA GLU A 234 18.56 23.43 11.36
C GLU A 234 17.77 24.52 10.60
N GLY A 235 16.96 25.31 11.33
CA GLY A 235 16.17 26.40 10.74
C GLY A 235 17.02 27.60 10.25
N THR A 236 18.29 27.70 10.64
CA THR A 236 19.23 28.77 10.23
C THR A 236 20.21 28.35 9.14
N VAL A 237 20.16 27.07 8.73
CA VAL A 237 20.99 26.55 7.66
C VAL A 237 20.65 27.25 6.35
N PRO A 238 21.63 27.85 5.63
CA PRO A 238 21.38 28.50 4.35
C PRO A 238 20.94 27.51 3.28
N VAL A 239 20.06 27.94 2.42
CA VAL A 239 19.49 27.15 1.32
C VAL A 239 19.66 27.87 0.00
N LEU A 240 19.66 27.12 -1.11
CA LEU A 240 19.90 27.67 -2.44
C LEU A 240 18.75 28.52 -2.98
N LEU A 241 17.53 28.24 -2.58
CA LEU A 241 16.32 29.01 -2.93
C LEU A 241 15.77 29.67 -1.66
N GLU A 242 16.16 30.92 -1.45
CA GLU A 242 15.76 31.68 -0.25
C GLU A 242 14.52 32.54 -0.47
N GLY A 243 14.06 32.71 -1.72
CA GLY A 243 12.92 33.49 -2.06
C GLY A 243 11.66 33.13 -1.27
N THR A 244 10.95 34.14 -0.77
CA THR A 244 9.71 33.96 -0.01
C THR A 244 8.61 34.84 -0.57
N LYS A 245 7.37 34.43 -0.36
CA LYS A 245 6.17 35.21 -0.66
C LYS A 245 5.27 35.27 0.56
N MET A 246 4.35 36.23 0.58
CA MET A 246 3.35 36.30 1.63
C MET A 246 2.49 35.01 1.61
N ALA A 247 2.28 34.41 2.77
CA ALA A 247 1.42 33.25 2.88
C ALA A 247 -0.01 33.56 2.46
N PHE A 248 -0.69 32.61 1.84
CA PHE A 248 -2.03 32.77 1.29
C PHE A 248 -3.06 33.33 2.28
N ARG A 249 -2.86 33.12 3.58
CA ARG A 249 -3.74 33.65 4.65
C ARG A 249 -3.14 34.80 5.44
N GLY A 250 -2.11 35.46 4.89
CA GLY A 250 -1.53 36.67 5.47
C GLY A 250 -0.71 36.48 6.75
N VAL A 251 -0.45 35.26 7.17
CA VAL A 251 0.37 34.95 8.38
C VAL A 251 1.59 34.15 7.97
N GLY A 252 2.78 34.76 8.10
CA GLY A 252 4.07 34.15 7.76
C GLY A 252 4.46 34.29 6.30
N ALA A 253 5.52 33.61 5.91
CA ALA A 253 6.05 33.56 4.54
C ALA A 253 6.10 32.11 4.06
N ASP A 254 5.64 31.89 2.83
CA ASP A 254 5.78 30.62 2.11
C ASP A 254 6.97 30.70 1.13
N ALA A 255 7.49 29.57 0.69
CA ALA A 255 8.47 29.51 -0.39
C ALA A 255 7.95 30.20 -1.66
N ALA A 256 8.80 31.00 -2.33
CA ALA A 256 8.46 31.60 -3.61
C ALA A 256 8.43 30.55 -4.73
N ALA A 257 9.41 29.64 -4.70
CA ALA A 257 9.46 28.47 -5.57
C ALA A 257 8.55 27.37 -5.01
N GLU A 258 7.52 26.98 -5.75
CA GLU A 258 6.57 25.94 -5.32
C GLU A 258 6.11 25.04 -6.46
N THR A 259 5.83 23.79 -6.11
CA THR A 259 5.10 22.86 -6.98
C THR A 259 3.72 22.55 -6.40
N ARG A 260 2.74 22.50 -7.29
CA ARG A 260 1.40 21.95 -7.01
C ARG A 260 1.06 20.90 -8.03
N TYR A 261 0.64 19.74 -7.59
CA TYR A 261 0.22 18.66 -8.46
C TYR A 261 -1.10 18.08 -7.94
N GLN A 262 -2.08 17.97 -8.82
CA GLN A 262 -3.40 17.44 -8.49
C GLN A 262 -3.82 16.42 -9.52
N LYS A 263 -4.33 15.28 -9.03
CA LYS A 263 -4.97 14.23 -9.83
C LYS A 263 -6.37 13.96 -9.27
N GLN A 264 -7.38 14.07 -10.10
CA GLN A 264 -8.77 13.75 -9.76
C GLN A 264 -9.32 12.75 -10.77
N GLU A 265 -10.00 11.73 -10.31
CA GLU A 265 -10.63 10.73 -11.17
C GLU A 265 -12.00 10.35 -10.61
N VAL A 266 -12.98 10.26 -11.50
CA VAL A 266 -14.28 9.62 -11.27
C VAL A 266 -14.35 8.42 -12.19
N ALA A 267 -14.66 7.25 -11.64
CA ALA A 267 -14.81 6.05 -12.46
C ALA A 267 -16.05 5.24 -12.07
N TYR A 268 -16.67 4.66 -13.06
CA TYR A 268 -17.75 3.71 -12.89
C TYR A 268 -17.43 2.44 -13.69
N ALA A 269 -17.36 1.31 -13.00
CA ALA A 269 -17.10 0.02 -13.58
C ALA A 269 -18.25 -0.94 -13.28
N HIS A 270 -18.60 -1.80 -14.23
CA HIS A 270 -19.63 -2.81 -14.01
C HIS A 270 -19.35 -4.12 -14.72
N TYR A 271 -19.84 -5.18 -14.11
CA TYR A 271 -19.83 -6.54 -14.66
C TYR A 271 -21.25 -7.04 -14.88
N PHE A 272 -21.50 -7.57 -16.08
CA PHE A 272 -22.70 -8.34 -16.39
C PHE A 272 -22.32 -9.81 -16.57
N ARG A 273 -23.05 -10.70 -15.91
CA ARG A 273 -22.98 -12.16 -16.09
C ARG A 273 -24.19 -12.59 -16.92
N LEU A 274 -23.98 -12.86 -18.21
CA LEU A 274 -25.07 -13.19 -19.15
C LEU A 274 -25.57 -14.63 -19.01
N VAL A 275 -24.73 -15.52 -18.47
CA VAL A 275 -25.11 -16.92 -18.20
C VAL A 275 -24.74 -17.19 -16.73
N GLY A 276 -25.68 -16.91 -15.86
CA GLY A 276 -25.59 -17.28 -14.45
C GLY A 276 -25.97 -18.73 -14.21
N PRO A 277 -25.56 -19.34 -13.10
CA PRO A 277 -26.06 -20.65 -12.70
C PRO A 277 -27.56 -20.57 -12.51
N ARG A 278 -28.32 -21.29 -13.31
CA ARG A 278 -29.70 -21.59 -12.94
C ARG A 278 -29.63 -22.37 -11.62
N GLU A 279 -29.96 -21.71 -10.54
CA GLU A 279 -30.21 -22.35 -9.27
C GLU A 279 -31.28 -23.41 -9.56
N ASN A 280 -30.93 -24.67 -9.39
CA ASN A 280 -31.92 -25.74 -9.48
C ASN A 280 -32.91 -25.48 -8.34
N GLN A 281 -33.95 -24.69 -8.61
CA GLN A 281 -35.16 -24.79 -7.78
C GLN A 281 -35.52 -26.28 -7.77
N PRO A 282 -35.68 -26.88 -6.61
CA PRO A 282 -36.11 -28.28 -6.53
C PRO A 282 -37.37 -28.35 -7.39
N ARG A 283 -37.31 -29.12 -8.48
CA ARG A 283 -38.48 -29.37 -9.33
C ARG A 283 -39.57 -29.80 -8.41
N ARG A 284 -40.57 -28.93 -8.16
CA ARG A 284 -41.83 -29.31 -7.57
C ARG A 284 -42.30 -30.55 -8.36
N ARG A 285 -42.13 -31.77 -7.79
CA ARG A 285 -42.67 -32.98 -8.35
C ARG A 285 -44.16 -32.68 -8.60
N LYS A 286 -44.54 -32.58 -9.86
CA LYS A 286 -45.94 -32.57 -10.24
C LYS A 286 -46.55 -33.82 -9.61
N ARG A 287 -47.35 -33.62 -8.59
CA ARG A 287 -48.15 -34.66 -7.96
C ARG A 287 -48.96 -35.29 -9.07
N LYS A 288 -48.65 -36.55 -9.45
CA LYS A 288 -49.51 -37.37 -10.31
C LYS A 288 -50.87 -37.37 -9.65
N LYS A 289 -51.88 -36.80 -10.31
CA LYS A 289 -53.29 -37.03 -10.03
C LYS A 289 -53.55 -38.52 -10.29
N GLY A 290 -53.90 -39.27 -9.23
CA GLY A 290 -54.31 -40.62 -9.32
C GLY A 290 -53.72 -41.55 -8.28
N ALA A 291 -54.07 -41.35 -6.99
CA ALA A 291 -54.10 -42.41 -5.97
C ALA A 291 -55.09 -41.95 -4.90
N GLY A 292 -56.04 -42.82 -4.61
CA GLY A 292 -57.13 -42.58 -3.70
C GLY A 292 -56.72 -42.35 -2.27
N PRO A 293 -57.69 -42.02 -1.35
CA PRO A 293 -57.39 -41.62 0.01
C PRO A 293 -56.85 -42.79 0.83
N PRO A 294 -55.87 -42.57 1.69
CA PRO A 294 -55.39 -43.58 2.61
C PRO A 294 -56.44 -43.85 3.72
N PRO A 295 -56.48 -45.08 4.30
CA PRO A 295 -57.40 -45.45 5.35
C PRO A 295 -57.14 -44.67 6.66
N PRO A 296 -58.17 -44.49 7.52
CA PRO A 296 -58.05 -43.67 8.73
C PRO A 296 -57.09 -44.29 9.74
N SER A 297 -56.15 -43.52 10.23
CA SER A 297 -55.27 -43.84 11.33
C SER A 297 -56.05 -43.70 12.65
N THR A 298 -56.06 -44.77 13.45
CA THR A 298 -56.61 -44.89 14.81
C THR A 298 -55.83 -43.87 15.71
N GLU A 299 -56.60 -42.97 16.33
CA GLU A 299 -56.10 -42.08 17.38
C GLU A 299 -55.83 -42.88 18.64
N VAL A 300 -54.65 -42.68 19.23
CA VAL A 300 -54.32 -43.06 20.58
C VAL A 300 -54.28 -41.77 21.41
N PRO A 301 -55.08 -41.68 22.53
CA PRO A 301 -55.16 -40.45 23.31
C PRO A 301 -53.91 -40.25 24.19
N PRO A 302 -53.60 -39.00 24.56
CA PRO A 302 -52.47 -38.69 25.43
C PRO A 302 -52.80 -39.00 26.91
N PRO A 303 -51.83 -39.41 27.72
CA PRO A 303 -52.04 -39.54 29.16
C PRO A 303 -51.90 -38.18 29.85
N ASP A 304 -52.78 -38.04 30.84
CA ASP A 304 -53.02 -36.90 31.68
C ASP A 304 -51.84 -36.46 32.53
N THR A 305 -51.83 -35.17 32.78
CA THR A 305 -51.16 -34.43 33.83
C THR A 305 -51.31 -34.97 35.20
N LEU A 306 -50.24 -35.20 35.98
CA LEU A 306 -50.29 -35.16 37.45
C LEU A 306 -49.07 -34.34 37.97
N THR A 307 -49.45 -33.31 38.68
CA THR A 307 -48.75 -32.48 39.63
C THR A 307 -48.24 -33.22 40.85
N GLY A 308 -47.09 -32.80 41.44
CA GLY A 308 -46.80 -33.08 42.86
C GLY A 308 -45.27 -33.16 43.10
N VAL A 309 -44.69 -32.08 43.56
CA VAL A 309 -44.04 -31.81 44.84
C VAL A 309 -43.21 -32.97 45.42
N ASP A 310 -41.95 -32.87 45.63
CA ASP A 310 -41.23 -32.52 46.85
C ASP A 310 -39.74 -32.77 46.78
N SER A 311 -39.06 -31.87 47.45
CA SER A 311 -37.68 -31.87 47.87
C SER A 311 -37.21 -33.10 48.62
N LEU A 312 -35.88 -33.39 48.55
CA LEU A 312 -35.00 -33.73 49.69
C LEU A 312 -33.62 -34.11 49.13
N GLU A 313 -32.67 -33.24 49.34
CA GLU A 313 -31.54 -33.28 50.29
C GLU A 313 -30.57 -34.47 50.21
N VAL A 314 -29.29 -34.07 49.87
CA VAL A 314 -28.05 -34.38 50.60
C VAL A 314 -27.51 -35.79 50.65
N THR A 315 -26.38 -36.10 50.15
CA THR A 315 -25.12 -36.19 50.92
C THR A 315 -23.93 -36.59 50.03
N ALA A 316 -22.82 -35.91 50.31
CA ALA A 316 -21.50 -36.26 49.84
C ALA A 316 -21.02 -37.60 50.41
N LEU A 317 -20.09 -38.25 49.72
CA LEU A 317 -18.85 -38.81 50.28
C LEU A 317 -17.98 -39.47 49.17
N THR A 318 -16.84 -38.92 49.00
CA THR A 318 -15.47 -39.46 48.91
C THR A 318 -15.23 -40.87 48.32
N ASP A 319 -14.24 -40.83 47.47
CA ASP A 319 -13.04 -41.67 47.39
C ASP A 319 -13.05 -42.96 46.58
N GLY A 320 -12.03 -43.10 45.77
CA GLY A 320 -11.34 -44.37 45.60
C GLY A 320 -11.35 -45.03 44.23
N THR A 321 -10.26 -44.74 43.47
CA THR A 321 -9.45 -45.72 42.72
C THR A 321 -10.11 -46.78 41.79
N THR A 322 -9.59 -46.72 40.55
CA THR A 322 -9.15 -47.82 39.66
C THR A 322 -10.10 -49.04 39.44
N GLU A 323 -10.47 -49.27 38.22
CA GLU A 323 -9.99 -50.38 37.40
C GLU A 323 -10.72 -50.53 36.06
N VAL A 324 -9.93 -50.89 35.08
CA VAL A 324 -10.25 -51.30 33.72
C VAL A 324 -11.24 -52.48 33.73
N LEU A 325 -12.29 -52.39 32.94
CA LEU A 325 -12.86 -53.63 32.37
C LEU A 325 -13.42 -53.36 30.96
N ASP A 326 -12.73 -53.95 30.05
CA ASP A 326 -13.03 -54.25 28.67
C ASP A 326 -14.37 -55.03 28.58
N THR A 327 -15.33 -54.52 27.83
CA THR A 327 -16.44 -55.36 27.39
C THR A 327 -16.73 -55.06 25.91
N MET A 328 -16.15 -55.91 25.06
CA MET A 328 -16.54 -56.02 23.66
C MET A 328 -18.02 -56.38 23.55
N VAL A 329 -18.80 -55.53 22.93
CA VAL A 329 -20.05 -55.94 22.28
C VAL A 329 -19.82 -55.87 20.78
N ARG A 330 -19.55 -57.05 20.20
CA ARG A 330 -19.64 -57.26 18.74
C ARG A 330 -21.11 -57.14 18.35
N THR A 331 -21.46 -56.14 17.59
CA THR A 331 -22.60 -56.15 16.70
C THR A 331 -22.10 -56.15 15.26
N ASP A 332 -22.12 -57.35 14.67
CA ASP A 332 -22.03 -57.51 13.23
C ASP A 332 -23.21 -56.81 12.55
N SER A 333 -22.92 -55.73 11.86
CA SER A 333 -23.75 -55.17 10.80
C SER A 333 -22.81 -54.70 9.70
N SER A 334 -22.43 -55.59 8.83
CA SER A 334 -21.80 -55.31 7.57
C SER A 334 -22.78 -54.62 6.61
N ALA A 335 -23.15 -53.37 6.92
CA ALA A 335 -23.66 -52.47 5.92
C ALA A 335 -22.47 -51.81 5.23
N GLN A 336 -22.09 -52.33 4.06
CA GLN A 336 -21.16 -51.69 3.17
C GLN A 336 -21.71 -50.30 2.82
N ILE A 337 -21.14 -49.25 3.43
CA ILE A 337 -21.35 -47.87 3.01
C ILE A 337 -20.67 -47.79 1.62
N PRO A 338 -21.43 -47.59 0.55
CA PRO A 338 -20.81 -47.42 -0.75
C PRO A 338 -19.86 -46.22 -0.69
N PRO A 339 -18.66 -46.32 -1.28
CA PRO A 339 -17.73 -45.20 -1.29
C PRO A 339 -18.42 -43.97 -1.85
N PRO A 340 -18.17 -42.76 -1.30
CA PRO A 340 -18.84 -41.55 -1.75
C PRO A 340 -18.57 -41.38 -3.24
N GLN A 341 -19.61 -41.58 -4.03
CA GLN A 341 -19.54 -41.28 -5.47
C GLN A 341 -19.12 -39.84 -5.62
N LYS A 342 -17.91 -39.60 -6.16
CA LYS A 342 -17.46 -38.29 -6.60
C LYS A 342 -18.42 -37.84 -7.72
N VAL A 343 -19.52 -37.20 -7.36
CA VAL A 343 -20.42 -36.55 -8.30
C VAL A 343 -19.59 -35.46 -8.97
N ARG A 344 -19.08 -35.75 -10.16
CA ARG A 344 -18.48 -34.73 -11.01
C ARG A 344 -19.58 -33.75 -11.37
N ARG A 345 -19.67 -32.63 -10.60
CA ARG A 345 -20.61 -31.55 -10.93
C ARG A 345 -20.20 -30.96 -12.27
N PRO A 346 -21.16 -30.81 -13.22
CA PRO A 346 -20.84 -30.26 -14.53
C PRO A 346 -20.28 -28.85 -14.38
N TRP A 347 -19.23 -28.55 -15.11
CA TRP A 347 -18.55 -27.27 -15.15
C TRP A 347 -19.48 -26.24 -15.75
N LYS A 348 -19.68 -25.12 -15.05
CA LYS A 348 -20.46 -24.01 -15.58
C LYS A 348 -19.50 -22.97 -16.14
N ARG A 349 -19.69 -22.60 -17.40
CA ARG A 349 -19.03 -21.44 -18.01
C ARG A 349 -19.94 -20.23 -17.81
N GLU A 350 -19.37 -19.14 -17.33
CA GLU A 350 -20.03 -17.84 -17.25
C GLU A 350 -19.51 -16.99 -18.39
N PHE A 351 -20.40 -16.27 -19.05
CA PHE A 351 -20.04 -15.23 -20.01
C PHE A 351 -20.11 -13.88 -19.30
N LEU A 352 -18.99 -13.14 -19.32
CA LEU A 352 -18.79 -11.89 -18.62
C LEU A 352 -18.68 -10.75 -19.62
N VAL A 353 -19.38 -9.66 -19.34
CA VAL A 353 -19.17 -8.37 -20.00
C VAL A 353 -18.75 -7.38 -18.93
N PHE A 354 -17.64 -6.71 -19.15
CA PHE A 354 -17.12 -5.65 -18.30
C PHE A 354 -17.07 -4.34 -19.08
N HIS A 355 -17.53 -3.28 -18.44
CA HIS A 355 -17.34 -1.93 -18.95
C HIS A 355 -16.93 -1.01 -17.82
N LYS A 356 -15.93 -0.16 -18.09
CA LYS A 356 -15.51 0.93 -17.19
C LYS A 356 -15.46 2.22 -17.99
N ILE A 357 -16.06 3.26 -17.45
CA ILE A 357 -15.88 4.64 -17.91
C ILE A 357 -15.21 5.43 -16.79
N SER A 358 -14.18 6.19 -17.11
CA SER A 358 -13.56 7.11 -16.15
C SER A 358 -13.25 8.44 -16.79
N TYR A 359 -13.33 9.48 -15.96
CA TYR A 359 -12.89 10.83 -16.31
C TYR A 359 -11.86 11.29 -15.29
N ALA A 360 -10.65 11.60 -15.77
CA ALA A 360 -9.57 12.14 -14.97
C ALA A 360 -9.24 13.58 -15.38
N ASN A 361 -8.91 14.41 -14.39
CA ASN A 361 -8.44 15.78 -14.58
C ASN A 361 -7.21 15.99 -13.72
N ASN A 362 -6.04 16.01 -14.37
CA ASN A 362 -4.74 16.08 -13.73
C ASN A 362 -4.06 17.39 -14.15
N TRP A 363 -3.46 18.11 -13.22
CA TRP A 363 -2.68 19.29 -13.55
C TRP A 363 -1.47 19.42 -12.64
N TYR A 364 -0.38 19.85 -13.20
CA TYR A 364 0.89 20.15 -12.53
C TYR A 364 1.25 21.59 -12.78
N LYS A 365 1.70 22.28 -11.76
CA LYS A 365 2.23 23.64 -11.82
C LYS A 365 3.47 23.75 -10.96
N PHE A 366 4.57 24.16 -11.57
CA PHE A 366 5.70 24.77 -10.88
C PHE A 366 5.64 26.28 -11.08
N SER A 367 5.99 27.06 -10.08
CA SER A 367 6.17 28.51 -10.20
C SER A 367 7.16 29.04 -9.20
N ASP A 368 7.96 30.01 -9.62
CA ASP A 368 8.80 30.82 -8.76
C ASP A 368 8.57 32.31 -9.10
N ILE A 369 8.20 33.07 -8.09
CA ILE A 369 7.87 34.50 -8.23
C ILE A 369 8.92 35.44 -7.61
N SER A 370 9.99 34.90 -7.01
CA SER A 370 11.04 35.67 -6.33
C SER A 370 12.36 35.66 -7.10
N LEU A 371 12.34 36.15 -8.31
CA LEU A 371 13.48 36.08 -9.24
C LEU A 371 14.76 36.78 -8.75
N ALA A 372 14.62 37.87 -8.01
CA ALA A 372 15.79 38.63 -7.54
C ALA A 372 16.62 37.81 -6.53
N ALA A 373 15.97 36.97 -5.72
CA ALA A 373 16.65 36.12 -4.74
C ALA A 373 17.18 34.81 -5.37
N ASP A 374 16.43 34.23 -6.32
CA ASP A 374 16.64 32.86 -6.77
C ASP A 374 17.27 32.77 -8.19
N SER A 375 17.56 33.91 -8.84
CA SER A 375 18.06 33.97 -10.23
C SER A 375 19.36 33.19 -10.46
N ALA A 376 20.27 33.18 -9.49
CA ALA A 376 21.54 32.47 -9.57
C ALA A 376 21.34 30.94 -9.66
N TYR A 377 20.32 30.40 -9.02
CA TYR A 377 19.99 28.99 -9.09
C TYR A 377 19.55 28.54 -10.48
N TYR A 378 18.78 29.38 -11.17
CA TYR A 378 18.24 29.04 -12.48
C TYR A 378 19.18 29.34 -13.64
N GLY A 379 20.17 30.18 -13.47
CA GLY A 379 21.31 30.58 -14.32
C GLY A 379 21.12 30.58 -15.85
N ARG A 380 20.92 29.41 -16.43
CA ARG A 380 20.80 29.22 -17.90
C ARG A 380 19.36 29.27 -18.44
N TYR A 381 18.36 29.22 -17.56
CA TYR A 381 16.98 29.35 -18.00
C TYR A 381 16.63 30.83 -18.11
N GLN A 382 15.99 31.20 -19.20
CA GLN A 382 15.54 32.58 -19.35
C GLN A 382 14.52 32.90 -18.28
N VAL A 383 14.96 33.74 -17.35
CA VAL A 383 14.13 34.21 -16.27
C VAL A 383 13.31 35.39 -16.79
N HIS A 384 11.99 35.17 -16.91
CA HIS A 384 11.08 36.27 -17.26
C HIS A 384 10.89 37.16 -16.02
N ASN A 385 10.78 38.50 -16.24
CA ASN A 385 10.64 39.45 -15.13
C ASN A 385 9.38 39.26 -14.24
N GLN A 386 8.41 38.43 -14.66
CA GLN A 386 7.24 38.07 -13.91
C GLN A 386 7.36 36.72 -13.18
N GLY A 387 8.48 36.02 -13.30
CA GLY A 387 8.68 34.72 -12.68
C GLY A 387 8.86 33.57 -13.66
N LEU A 388 9.19 32.41 -13.08
CA LEU A 388 9.24 31.15 -13.81
C LEU A 388 7.95 30.37 -13.58
N ARG A 389 7.43 29.77 -14.66
CA ARG A 389 6.23 28.93 -14.58
C ARG A 389 6.33 27.77 -15.56
N HIS A 390 6.00 26.60 -15.06
CA HIS A 390 5.69 25.43 -15.88
C HIS A 390 4.29 24.96 -15.52
N TYR A 391 3.41 24.88 -16.52
CA TYR A 391 2.04 24.43 -16.33
C TYR A 391 1.65 23.42 -17.40
N ILE A 392 1.15 22.27 -16.95
CA ILE A 392 0.61 21.22 -17.81
C ILE A 392 -0.65 20.62 -17.17
N ARG A 393 -1.68 20.41 -18.00
CA ARG A 393 -2.94 19.81 -17.60
C ARG A 393 -3.38 18.78 -18.62
N GLU A 394 -3.78 17.61 -18.13
CA GLU A 394 -4.46 16.60 -18.95
C GLU A 394 -5.86 16.32 -18.43
N ARG A 395 -6.80 16.18 -19.35
CA ARG A 395 -8.13 15.66 -19.09
C ARG A 395 -8.29 14.40 -19.91
N VAL A 396 -8.59 13.29 -19.24
CA VAL A 396 -8.66 11.97 -19.86
C VAL A 396 -10.06 11.40 -19.69
N LEU A 397 -10.71 11.09 -20.80
CA LEU A 397 -11.92 10.25 -20.81
C LEU A 397 -11.49 8.86 -21.27
N GLU A 398 -11.56 7.87 -20.39
CA GLU A 398 -11.22 6.49 -20.70
C GLU A 398 -12.49 5.61 -20.71
N ASN A 399 -12.67 4.84 -21.77
CA ASN A 399 -13.67 3.80 -21.88
C ASN A 399 -12.97 2.45 -22.06
N THR A 400 -13.22 1.53 -21.16
CA THR A 400 -12.70 0.16 -21.21
C THR A 400 -13.86 -0.81 -21.38
N PHE A 401 -13.87 -1.55 -22.46
CA PHE A 401 -14.86 -2.61 -22.73
C PHE A 401 -14.15 -3.95 -22.86
N ARG A 402 -14.59 -4.96 -22.11
CA ARG A 402 -14.05 -6.32 -22.17
C ARG A 402 -15.18 -7.34 -22.19
N ILE A 403 -14.99 -8.38 -22.97
CA ILE A 403 -15.84 -9.58 -23.00
C ILE A 403 -14.98 -10.78 -22.62
N GLY A 404 -15.59 -11.73 -21.94
CA GLY A 404 -14.82 -12.89 -21.53
C GLY A 404 -15.66 -14.03 -21.01
N THR A 405 -14.96 -15.11 -20.70
CA THR A 405 -15.54 -16.31 -20.09
C THR A 405 -14.81 -16.65 -18.81
N ALA A 406 -15.55 -17.06 -17.80
CA ALA A 406 -15.01 -17.60 -16.58
C ALA A 406 -15.54 -19.01 -16.32
N ARG A 407 -14.68 -19.85 -15.71
CA ARG A 407 -15.03 -21.20 -15.31
C ARG A 407 -15.12 -21.26 -13.81
N GLN A 408 -16.28 -21.65 -13.27
CA GLN A 408 -16.49 -21.82 -11.83
C GLN A 408 -16.55 -23.31 -11.49
N ASP A 409 -15.90 -23.71 -10.40
CA ASP A 409 -16.17 -24.98 -9.73
C ASP A 409 -17.40 -24.78 -8.84
N GLY A 410 -18.39 -25.68 -8.96
CA GLY A 410 -19.63 -25.65 -8.18
C GLY A 410 -19.42 -26.02 -6.70
N GLY A 411 -18.70 -25.24 -5.95
CA GLY A 411 -18.48 -25.37 -4.51
C GLY A 411 -19.13 -24.21 -3.75
N GLY A 412 -19.64 -24.49 -2.54
CA GLY A 412 -20.44 -23.60 -1.73
C GLY A 412 -19.83 -22.20 -1.42
N ARG A 413 -20.54 -21.40 -0.63
CA ARG A 413 -20.36 -19.97 -0.31
C ARG A 413 -18.94 -19.48 0.03
N THR A 414 -17.99 -20.39 0.30
CA THR A 414 -16.59 -20.07 0.58
C THR A 414 -15.71 -20.47 -0.61
N ALA A 415 -15.08 -19.48 -1.24
CA ALA A 415 -14.03 -19.60 -2.27
C ALA A 415 -14.45 -20.37 -3.54
N SER A 416 -15.24 -19.75 -4.40
CA SER A 416 -15.31 -20.13 -5.82
C SER A 416 -13.90 -20.00 -6.44
N LYS A 417 -13.16 -21.12 -6.51
CA LYS A 417 -11.85 -21.17 -7.16
C LYS A 417 -12.07 -20.99 -8.68
N ASN A 418 -11.90 -19.77 -9.14
CA ASN A 418 -11.95 -19.44 -10.57
C ASN A 418 -10.75 -20.10 -11.26
N ARG A 419 -10.93 -21.27 -11.85
CA ARG A 419 -9.86 -22.06 -12.51
C ARG A 419 -9.47 -21.54 -13.89
N GLY A 420 -10.24 -20.66 -14.46
CA GLY A 420 -9.92 -20.08 -15.77
C GLY A 420 -10.79 -18.88 -16.06
N LYS A 421 -10.18 -17.83 -16.56
CA LYS A 421 -10.83 -16.61 -17.01
C LYS A 421 -10.09 -16.11 -18.24
N LEU A 422 -10.79 -15.89 -19.33
CA LEU A 422 -10.25 -15.25 -20.54
C LEU A 422 -11.07 -14.02 -20.82
N GLU A 423 -10.43 -12.87 -20.95
CA GLU A 423 -11.07 -11.62 -21.33
C GLU A 423 -10.27 -10.98 -22.46
N VAL A 424 -10.97 -10.44 -23.45
CA VAL A 424 -10.43 -9.61 -24.53
C VAL A 424 -11.24 -8.33 -24.58
N GLY A 425 -10.58 -7.22 -24.87
CA GLY A 425 -11.27 -5.95 -24.88
C GLY A 425 -10.50 -4.83 -25.54
N LEU A 426 -11.13 -3.66 -25.52
CA LEU A 426 -10.61 -2.41 -26.03
C LEU A 426 -10.59 -1.36 -24.92
N ILE A 427 -9.55 -0.55 -24.93
CA ILE A 427 -9.42 0.64 -24.08
C ILE A 427 -9.30 1.83 -25.03
N HIS A 428 -10.25 2.75 -24.96
CA HIS A 428 -10.21 4.01 -25.69
C HIS A 428 -9.98 5.16 -24.71
N ARG A 429 -8.95 5.97 -24.97
CA ARG A 429 -8.58 7.15 -24.17
C ARG A 429 -8.60 8.38 -25.06
N LEU A 430 -9.47 9.31 -24.76
CA LEU A 430 -9.49 10.65 -25.33
C LEU A 430 -8.79 11.58 -24.36
N ILE A 431 -7.64 12.13 -24.75
CA ILE A 431 -6.78 12.96 -23.91
C ILE A 431 -6.77 14.37 -24.47
N ARG A 432 -7.14 15.33 -23.64
CA ARG A 432 -6.98 16.75 -23.92
C ARG A 432 -5.84 17.29 -23.10
N LEU A 433 -4.77 17.68 -23.78
CA LEU A 433 -3.54 18.19 -23.20
C LEU A 433 -3.46 19.71 -23.36
N GLU A 434 -3.32 20.41 -22.24
CA GLU A 434 -3.10 21.85 -22.17
C GLU A 434 -1.71 22.08 -21.57
N GLN A 435 -0.82 22.71 -22.29
CA GLN A 435 0.51 23.09 -21.83
C GLN A 435 0.82 24.51 -22.30
N GLU A 436 1.15 25.40 -21.37
CA GLU A 436 1.58 26.76 -21.73
C GLU A 436 2.97 26.71 -22.35
N PRO A 437 3.22 27.52 -23.43
CA PRO A 437 2.33 28.45 -24.14
C PRO A 437 1.60 27.81 -25.34
N VAL A 438 1.68 26.50 -25.54
CA VAL A 438 1.18 25.83 -26.76
C VAL A 438 -0.34 25.68 -26.78
N PRO A 439 -0.95 25.68 -27.98
CA PRO A 439 -2.38 25.39 -28.11
C PRO A 439 -2.73 24.01 -27.57
N THR A 440 -3.95 23.87 -27.05
CA THR A 440 -4.48 22.60 -26.57
C THR A 440 -4.43 21.53 -27.64
N GLN A 441 -3.91 20.36 -27.29
CA GLN A 441 -3.83 19.19 -28.16
C GLN A 441 -4.85 18.13 -27.74
N THR A 442 -5.41 17.44 -28.71
CA THR A 442 -6.30 16.30 -28.48
C THR A 442 -5.66 15.04 -29.04
N LEU A 443 -5.47 14.04 -28.18
CA LEU A 443 -4.84 12.76 -28.50
C LEU A 443 -5.88 11.64 -28.35
N ASN A 444 -5.91 10.74 -29.34
CA ASN A 444 -6.76 9.54 -29.33
C ASN A 444 -5.89 8.30 -29.17
N ASN A 445 -6.05 7.60 -28.08
CA ASN A 445 -5.33 6.37 -27.82
C ASN A 445 -6.32 5.19 -27.78
N LEU A 446 -6.09 4.19 -28.60
CA LEU A 446 -6.90 2.97 -28.66
C LEU A 446 -6.00 1.77 -28.46
N LEU A 447 -6.30 0.96 -27.46
CA LEU A 447 -5.51 -0.24 -27.14
C LEU A 447 -6.40 -1.48 -27.20
N LEU A 448 -5.88 -2.53 -27.83
CA LEU A 448 -6.39 -3.89 -27.68
C LEU A 448 -5.83 -4.46 -26.38
N THR A 449 -6.63 -5.14 -25.56
CA THR A 449 -6.20 -5.73 -24.29
C THR A 449 -6.70 -7.16 -24.14
N GLY A 450 -5.91 -7.99 -23.46
CA GLY A 450 -6.25 -9.38 -23.15
C GLY A 450 -5.78 -9.75 -21.74
N ASN A 451 -6.64 -10.49 -21.02
CA ASN A 451 -6.31 -11.07 -19.71
C ASN A 451 -6.62 -12.56 -19.75
N TRP A 452 -5.69 -13.40 -19.35
CA TRP A 452 -5.93 -14.83 -19.25
C TRP A 452 -5.43 -15.35 -17.90
N LYS A 453 -6.35 -15.95 -17.16
CA LYS A 453 -6.07 -16.72 -15.97
C LYS A 453 -6.24 -18.19 -16.28
N PHE A 454 -5.19 -18.97 -16.15
CA PHE A 454 -5.17 -20.40 -16.33
C PHE A 454 -4.73 -21.08 -15.04
N ALA A 455 -5.61 -21.90 -14.45
CA ALA A 455 -5.32 -22.63 -13.21
C ALA A 455 -5.82 -24.08 -13.39
N PRO A 456 -5.00 -24.97 -13.99
CA PRO A 456 -5.40 -26.37 -14.24
C PRO A 456 -5.61 -27.13 -12.92
N THR A 457 -4.87 -26.78 -11.90
CA THR A 457 -5.01 -27.30 -10.54
C THR A 457 -5.08 -26.13 -9.54
N PRO A 458 -5.51 -26.35 -8.28
CA PRO A 458 -5.45 -25.32 -7.25
C PRO A 458 -4.04 -24.82 -6.96
N GLN A 459 -3.04 -25.68 -7.20
CA GLN A 459 -1.64 -25.42 -6.90
C GLN A 459 -0.94 -24.62 -8.00
N ILE A 460 -1.41 -24.69 -9.24
CA ILE A 460 -0.74 -24.04 -10.40
C ILE A 460 -1.68 -22.96 -10.93
N GLN A 461 -1.18 -21.73 -10.97
CA GLN A 461 -1.90 -20.60 -11.50
C GLN A 461 -0.97 -19.78 -12.41
N LEU A 462 -1.40 -19.53 -13.64
CA LEU A 462 -0.78 -18.61 -14.59
C LEU A 462 -1.73 -17.44 -14.82
N LEU A 463 -1.25 -16.22 -14.59
CA LEU A 463 -1.93 -14.98 -14.93
C LEU A 463 -1.18 -14.32 -16.06
N THR A 464 -1.86 -13.97 -17.14
CA THR A 464 -1.26 -13.22 -18.24
C THR A 464 -2.03 -11.95 -18.51
N TYR A 465 -1.32 -10.92 -18.88
CA TYR A 465 -1.87 -9.65 -19.35
C TYR A 465 -1.14 -9.20 -20.60
N ALA A 466 -1.87 -8.71 -21.58
CA ALA A 466 -1.30 -8.10 -22.76
C ALA A 466 -2.08 -6.86 -23.16
N HIS A 467 -1.40 -5.86 -23.72
CA HIS A 467 -2.04 -4.81 -24.50
C HIS A 467 -1.17 -4.42 -25.70
N TYR A 468 -1.83 -3.85 -26.72
CA TYR A 468 -1.19 -3.33 -27.93
C TYR A 468 -1.88 -2.05 -28.36
N SER A 469 -1.12 -0.99 -28.66
CA SER A 469 -1.64 0.31 -29.09
C SER A 469 -1.89 0.34 -30.59
N LEU A 470 -3.15 0.64 -30.96
CA LEU A 470 -3.63 0.72 -32.34
C LEU A 470 -3.63 2.15 -32.91
N LEU A 471 -3.83 3.15 -32.01
CA LEU A 471 -3.80 4.58 -32.34
C LEU A 471 -2.91 5.28 -31.33
N GLN A 472 -2.33 6.42 -31.71
CA GLN A 472 -1.38 7.20 -30.88
C GLN A 472 -0.32 6.28 -30.24
N ASN A 473 0.93 6.46 -30.54
CA ASN A 473 2.00 5.54 -30.14
C ASN A 473 1.83 4.11 -30.68
N ILE A 474 1.40 4.00 -31.94
CA ILE A 474 1.18 2.69 -32.61
C ILE A 474 2.39 1.78 -32.40
N GLY A 475 2.10 0.51 -32.00
CA GLY A 475 3.14 -0.47 -31.75
C GLY A 475 3.65 -0.48 -30.30
N ASP A 476 3.21 0.43 -29.41
CA ASP A 476 3.42 0.23 -27.97
C ASP A 476 2.71 -1.03 -27.53
N TYR A 477 3.41 -1.86 -26.76
CA TYR A 477 2.81 -3.06 -26.21
C TYR A 477 3.38 -3.40 -24.82
N HIS A 478 2.61 -4.19 -24.11
CA HIS A 478 3.03 -4.85 -22.89
C HIS A 478 2.51 -6.28 -22.88
N LEU A 479 3.37 -7.20 -22.51
CA LEU A 479 3.04 -8.60 -22.31
C LEU A 479 3.63 -9.02 -20.95
N SER A 480 2.81 -9.62 -20.09
CA SER A 480 3.27 -10.20 -18.83
C SER A 480 2.63 -11.54 -18.55
N GLY A 481 3.39 -12.39 -17.87
CA GLY A 481 2.95 -13.68 -17.38
C GLY A 481 3.49 -13.91 -15.97
N ASP A 482 2.59 -14.19 -15.02
CA ASP A 482 2.88 -14.50 -13.63
C ASP A 482 2.47 -15.94 -13.35
N LEU A 483 3.43 -16.83 -13.17
CA LEU A 483 3.24 -18.23 -12.80
C LEU A 483 3.41 -18.39 -11.29
N GLN A 484 2.43 -18.99 -10.64
CA GLN A 484 2.49 -19.36 -9.23
C GLN A 484 2.30 -20.88 -9.09
N ILE A 485 3.21 -21.53 -8.35
CA ILE A 485 3.15 -22.95 -8.05
C ILE A 485 3.19 -23.12 -6.52
N ASP A 486 2.10 -23.60 -5.96
CA ASP A 486 2.00 -23.96 -4.54
C ASP A 486 2.46 -25.42 -4.36
N LEU A 487 3.61 -25.59 -3.73
CA LEU A 487 4.23 -26.88 -3.44
C LEU A 487 3.81 -27.43 -2.06
N GLY A 488 2.79 -26.83 -1.43
CA GLY A 488 2.31 -27.21 -0.10
C GLY A 488 3.34 -26.91 0.98
N GLN A 489 3.75 -27.93 1.72
CA GLN A 489 4.75 -27.76 2.80
C GLN A 489 6.13 -27.34 2.27
N LEU A 490 6.44 -27.60 1.02
CA LEU A 490 7.71 -27.19 0.41
C LEU A 490 7.73 -25.70 0.04
N GLY A 491 6.60 -24.99 0.17
CA GLY A 491 6.53 -23.56 -0.08
C GLY A 491 5.86 -23.18 -1.39
N VAL A 492 6.09 -21.94 -1.82
CA VAL A 492 5.47 -21.35 -3.02
C VAL A 492 6.58 -20.84 -3.96
N PHE A 493 6.54 -21.28 -5.20
CA PHE A 493 7.38 -20.77 -6.27
C PHE A 493 6.57 -19.82 -7.16
N GLU A 494 7.15 -18.66 -7.45
CA GLU A 494 6.57 -17.65 -8.35
C GLU A 494 7.61 -17.31 -9.42
N ALA A 495 7.17 -17.21 -10.67
CA ALA A 495 7.98 -16.71 -11.77
C ALA A 495 7.20 -15.67 -12.56
N ARG A 496 7.85 -14.59 -12.93
CA ARG A 496 7.32 -13.51 -13.75
C ARG A 496 8.17 -13.30 -14.98
N ALA A 497 7.53 -13.19 -16.14
CA ALA A 497 8.15 -12.68 -17.35
C ALA A 497 7.32 -11.50 -17.85
N GLN A 498 7.99 -10.39 -18.14
CA GLN A 498 7.37 -9.16 -18.62
C GLN A 498 8.19 -8.59 -19.74
N GLN A 499 7.52 -8.11 -20.78
CA GLN A 499 8.14 -7.40 -21.89
C GLN A 499 7.27 -6.21 -22.28
N GLN A 500 7.86 -5.05 -22.48
CA GLN A 500 7.16 -3.85 -22.91
C GLN A 500 7.97 -3.04 -23.91
N LEU A 501 7.27 -2.41 -24.84
CA LEU A 501 7.76 -1.37 -25.73
C LEU A 501 6.85 -0.16 -25.58
N TYR A 502 7.43 0.99 -25.24
CA TYR A 502 6.65 2.19 -24.97
C TYR A 502 7.32 3.46 -25.48
N ALA A 503 6.49 4.42 -25.88
CA ALA A 503 6.93 5.74 -26.30
C ALA A 503 7.46 6.55 -25.11
N PRO A 504 8.41 7.48 -25.35
CA PRO A 504 8.87 8.43 -24.35
C PRO A 504 7.72 9.22 -23.75
N SER A 505 7.87 9.65 -22.49
CA SER A 505 6.89 10.52 -21.86
C SER A 505 6.90 11.93 -22.45
N HIS A 506 5.82 12.67 -22.25
CA HIS A 506 5.70 14.02 -22.81
C HIS A 506 6.85 14.94 -22.38
N ILE A 507 7.18 14.94 -21.09
CA ILE A 507 8.23 15.78 -20.52
C ILE A 507 9.64 15.43 -21.05
N GLN A 508 9.86 14.17 -21.42
CA GLN A 508 11.11 13.73 -22.03
C GLN A 508 11.25 14.27 -23.47
N ASN A 509 10.15 14.33 -24.22
CA ASN A 509 10.16 14.80 -25.59
C ASN A 509 10.11 16.32 -25.70
N ARG A 510 9.30 16.99 -24.86
CA ARG A 510 9.10 18.44 -25.01
C ARG A 510 8.86 19.10 -23.67
N PHE A 511 9.53 20.22 -23.45
CA PHE A 511 9.41 20.99 -22.22
C PHE A 511 9.44 22.50 -22.47
N TYR A 512 8.54 23.22 -21.82
CA TYR A 512 8.42 24.66 -21.84
C TYR A 512 8.51 25.24 -20.44
N VAL A 513 9.17 26.42 -20.35
CA VAL A 513 9.16 27.24 -19.13
C VAL A 513 8.68 28.63 -19.53
N THR A 514 7.60 29.07 -18.89
CA THR A 514 6.91 30.33 -19.21
C THR A 514 6.52 30.33 -20.69
N GLU A 515 7.23 31.10 -21.54
CA GLU A 515 6.98 31.19 -22.98
C GLU A 515 8.09 30.53 -23.84
N SER A 516 9.11 29.99 -23.19
CA SER A 516 10.31 29.48 -23.85
C SER A 516 10.32 27.98 -23.98
N LEU A 517 10.63 27.46 -25.18
CA LEU A 517 10.94 26.06 -25.40
C LEU A 517 12.33 25.75 -24.86
N VAL A 518 12.42 24.86 -23.89
CA VAL A 518 13.70 24.45 -23.28
C VAL A 518 14.33 23.28 -24.01
N TRP A 519 13.53 22.29 -24.40
CA TRP A 519 13.94 21.21 -25.30
C TRP A 519 12.78 20.66 -26.10
N GLU A 520 13.13 20.13 -27.26
CA GLU A 520 12.30 19.26 -28.10
C GLU A 520 13.17 18.10 -28.58
N ARG A 521 12.72 16.89 -28.37
CA ARG A 521 13.44 15.65 -28.69
C ARG A 521 12.51 14.69 -29.40
N ASP A 522 13.09 13.85 -30.26
CA ASP A 522 12.41 12.73 -30.91
C ASP A 522 13.16 11.44 -30.57
N PHE A 523 12.89 10.91 -29.38
CA PHE A 523 13.52 9.70 -28.89
C PHE A 523 12.85 8.44 -29.44
N ARG A 524 13.65 7.40 -29.62
CA ARG A 524 13.14 6.06 -29.94
C ARG A 524 12.39 5.50 -28.75
N LYS A 525 11.46 4.57 -29.05
CA LYS A 525 10.75 3.83 -27.99
C LYS A 525 11.71 3.03 -27.13
N THR A 526 11.43 3.00 -25.83
CA THR A 526 12.17 2.17 -24.88
C THR A 526 11.61 0.76 -24.91
N PHE A 527 12.52 -0.22 -25.06
CA PHE A 527 12.19 -1.64 -24.97
C PHE A 527 12.73 -2.20 -23.67
N GLU A 528 11.89 -2.90 -22.93
CA GLU A 528 12.24 -3.41 -21.61
C GLU A 528 11.75 -4.85 -21.43
N THR A 529 12.64 -5.71 -20.90
CA THR A 529 12.32 -7.09 -20.54
C THR A 529 12.68 -7.32 -19.08
N THR A 530 11.75 -7.91 -18.33
CA THR A 530 11.96 -8.32 -16.94
C THR A 530 11.68 -9.81 -16.79
N LEU A 531 12.63 -10.54 -16.20
CA LEU A 531 12.45 -11.91 -15.76
C LEU A 531 12.66 -11.94 -14.24
N ALA A 532 11.74 -12.56 -13.52
CA ALA A 532 11.83 -12.65 -12.07
C ALA A 532 11.42 -14.05 -11.61
N ALA A 533 12.08 -14.53 -10.56
CA ALA A 533 11.70 -15.76 -9.87
C ALA A 533 11.79 -15.53 -8.36
N THR A 534 10.82 -16.04 -7.62
CA THR A 534 10.75 -15.95 -6.16
C THR A 534 10.38 -17.29 -5.58
N TYR A 535 11.05 -17.68 -4.52
CA TYR A 535 10.72 -18.87 -3.75
C TYR A 535 10.46 -18.49 -2.30
N ARG A 536 9.26 -18.82 -1.80
CA ARG A 536 8.85 -18.58 -0.42
C ARG A 536 8.76 -19.87 0.35
N LEU A 537 9.37 -19.89 1.53
CA LEU A 537 9.31 -20.95 2.51
C LEU A 537 8.64 -20.43 3.79
N PRO A 538 7.28 -20.41 3.87
CA PRO A 538 6.56 -19.79 4.99
C PRO A 538 6.93 -20.39 6.36
N GLN A 539 7.19 -21.70 6.42
CA GLN A 539 7.59 -22.40 7.64
C GLN A 539 8.91 -21.89 8.25
N PHE A 540 9.79 -21.33 7.43
CA PHE A 540 11.07 -20.75 7.87
C PHE A 540 11.05 -19.21 7.86
N GLY A 541 9.91 -18.59 7.45
CA GLY A 541 9.85 -17.15 7.25
C GLY A 541 10.80 -16.61 6.20
N THR A 542 11.18 -17.46 5.22
CA THR A 542 12.20 -17.14 4.21
C THR A 542 11.57 -16.89 2.85
N GLU A 543 12.01 -15.82 2.20
CA GLU A 543 11.71 -15.53 0.79
C GLU A 543 13.02 -15.17 0.09
N VAL A 544 13.33 -15.86 -0.99
CA VAL A 544 14.49 -15.60 -1.85
C VAL A 544 13.99 -15.33 -3.26
N GLY A 545 14.47 -14.27 -3.88
CA GLY A 545 14.11 -13.96 -5.25
C GLY A 545 15.27 -13.40 -6.05
N GLY A 546 15.19 -13.57 -7.36
CA GLY A 546 16.08 -12.97 -8.33
C GLY A 546 15.28 -12.29 -9.43
N GLN A 547 15.79 -11.17 -9.93
CA GLN A 547 15.21 -10.43 -11.05
C GLN A 547 16.32 -10.04 -12.01
N TYR A 548 15.98 -9.98 -13.29
CA TYR A 548 16.87 -9.51 -14.34
C TYR A 548 16.10 -8.58 -15.25
N HIS A 549 16.61 -7.35 -15.37
CA HIS A 549 16.02 -6.34 -16.24
C HIS A 549 16.99 -6.03 -17.38
N LEU A 550 16.46 -5.95 -18.59
CA LEU A 550 17.17 -5.55 -19.79
C LEU A 550 16.44 -4.37 -20.41
N ILE A 551 17.13 -3.22 -20.58
CA ILE A 551 16.55 -1.98 -21.03
C ILE A 551 17.33 -1.48 -22.24
N ASN A 552 16.65 -1.33 -23.38
CA ASN A 552 17.19 -0.70 -24.58
C ASN A 552 16.60 0.71 -24.74
N ASN A 553 17.40 1.63 -25.26
CA ASN A 553 16.98 3.01 -25.49
C ASN A 553 16.49 3.69 -24.20
N TYR A 554 17.17 3.45 -23.08
CA TYR A 554 16.85 4.08 -21.80
C TYR A 554 16.97 5.60 -21.90
N ILE A 555 15.94 6.32 -21.41
CA ILE A 555 15.95 7.79 -21.39
C ILE A 555 16.21 8.25 -19.96
N TYR A 556 17.21 9.11 -19.81
CA TYR A 556 17.66 9.67 -18.54
C TYR A 556 17.85 11.19 -18.67
N PHE A 557 17.92 11.89 -17.55
CA PHE A 557 18.30 13.30 -17.52
C PHE A 557 19.77 13.40 -17.14
N ASP A 558 20.56 14.06 -17.96
CA ASP A 558 22.01 14.22 -17.78
C ASP A 558 22.36 15.16 -16.61
N THR A 559 23.65 15.41 -16.39
CA THR A 559 24.16 16.25 -15.29
C THR A 559 23.71 17.70 -15.36
N ILE A 560 23.25 18.14 -16.54
CA ILE A 560 22.65 19.45 -16.74
C ILE A 560 21.13 19.39 -16.82
N ALA A 561 20.52 18.29 -16.37
CA ALA A 561 19.09 18.02 -16.37
C ALA A 561 18.41 18.12 -17.75
N GLN A 562 19.14 17.77 -18.84
CA GLN A 562 18.60 17.65 -20.19
C GLN A 562 18.28 16.17 -20.47
N PRO A 563 17.16 15.85 -21.14
CA PRO A 563 16.86 14.47 -21.48
C PRO A 563 17.79 13.94 -22.57
N GLN A 564 18.32 12.75 -22.34
CA GLN A 564 19.22 12.02 -23.24
C GLN A 564 18.74 10.59 -23.38
N GLN A 565 19.14 9.90 -24.44
CA GLN A 565 18.84 8.51 -24.67
C GLN A 565 20.10 7.67 -24.78
N SER A 566 20.16 6.57 -24.03
CA SER A 566 21.28 5.63 -24.07
C SER A 566 21.35 4.91 -25.41
N ALA A 567 22.56 4.87 -25.99
CA ALA A 567 22.86 4.04 -27.15
C ALA A 567 23.19 2.58 -26.78
N THR A 568 23.44 2.33 -25.48
CA THR A 568 23.83 1.01 -24.98
C THR A 568 22.68 0.36 -24.21
N VAL A 569 22.68 -0.98 -24.20
CA VAL A 569 21.74 -1.77 -23.40
C VAL A 569 22.14 -1.73 -21.95
N ILE A 570 21.17 -1.45 -21.09
CA ILE A 570 21.36 -1.50 -19.63
C ILE A 570 20.83 -2.82 -19.10
N ASN A 571 21.68 -3.54 -18.36
CA ASN A 571 21.35 -4.77 -17.67
C ASN A 571 21.34 -4.55 -16.17
N VAL A 572 20.26 -4.97 -15.50
CA VAL A 572 20.12 -4.83 -14.04
C VAL A 572 19.77 -6.19 -13.42
N PRO A 573 20.76 -7.03 -13.09
CA PRO A 573 20.52 -8.19 -12.24
C PRO A 573 20.27 -7.76 -10.79
N GLN A 574 19.35 -8.47 -10.12
CA GLN A 574 19.02 -8.28 -8.72
C GLN A 574 18.82 -9.63 -8.02
N ILE A 575 19.24 -9.71 -6.78
CA ILE A 575 18.93 -10.81 -5.87
C ILE A 575 18.46 -10.22 -4.57
N TYR A 576 17.38 -10.75 -4.02
CA TYR A 576 16.93 -10.33 -2.70
C TYR A 576 16.64 -11.53 -1.80
N ILE A 577 16.83 -11.31 -0.51
CA ILE A 577 16.52 -12.27 0.54
C ILE A 577 15.72 -11.52 1.61
N ARG A 578 14.55 -12.06 1.95
CA ARG A 578 13.79 -11.67 3.12
C ARG A 578 13.74 -12.82 4.09
N GLN A 579 14.10 -12.56 5.34
CA GLN A 579 14.18 -13.56 6.38
C GLN A 579 13.60 -13.04 7.68
N ASN A 580 12.57 -13.72 8.18
CA ASN A 580 11.92 -13.41 9.43
C ASN A 580 12.20 -14.52 10.44
N PHE A 581 12.93 -14.18 11.51
CA PHE A 581 13.20 -15.09 12.62
C PHE A 581 12.34 -14.74 13.83
N SER A 582 11.84 -15.75 14.50
CA SER A 582 11.07 -15.58 15.73
C SER A 582 11.54 -16.61 16.76
N LEU A 583 12.06 -16.12 17.90
CA LEU A 583 12.49 -16.94 19.03
C LEU A 583 11.75 -16.46 20.29
N GLY A 584 10.61 -17.06 20.56
CA GLY A 584 9.76 -16.62 21.66
C GLY A 584 9.27 -15.19 21.47
N VAL A 585 9.74 -14.27 22.33
CA VAL A 585 9.39 -12.84 22.27
C VAL A 585 10.31 -12.02 21.38
N LEU A 586 11.46 -12.56 20.99
CA LEU A 586 12.45 -11.90 20.15
C LEU A 586 12.17 -12.18 18.69
N HIS A 587 12.17 -11.14 17.89
CA HIS A 587 11.93 -11.20 16.45
C HIS A 587 13.01 -10.41 15.70
N LEU A 588 13.39 -10.92 14.54
CA LEU A 588 14.35 -10.28 13.66
C LEU A 588 13.86 -10.42 12.22
N ASP A 589 13.46 -9.31 11.61
CA ASP A 589 13.02 -9.24 10.22
C ASP A 589 14.13 -8.58 9.39
N ASN A 590 14.61 -9.30 8.37
CA ASN A 590 15.69 -8.85 7.52
C ASN A 590 15.23 -8.79 6.06
N THR A 591 15.65 -7.73 5.37
CA THR A 591 15.59 -7.62 3.91
C THR A 591 16.97 -7.24 3.41
N PHE A 592 17.47 -8.00 2.49
CA PHE A 592 18.75 -7.79 1.82
C PHE A 592 18.52 -7.74 0.33
N VAL A 593 19.06 -6.76 -0.37
CA VAL A 593 19.01 -6.65 -1.83
C VAL A 593 20.41 -6.40 -2.35
N TRP A 594 20.84 -7.24 -3.27
CA TRP A 594 21.99 -7.00 -4.14
C TRP A 594 21.49 -6.66 -5.53
N GLN A 595 22.00 -5.60 -6.13
CA GLN A 595 21.67 -5.18 -7.48
C GLN A 595 22.90 -4.56 -8.15
N PHE A 596 22.93 -4.59 -9.46
CA PHE A 596 24.00 -4.02 -10.24
C PHE A 596 23.46 -3.44 -11.55
N SER A 597 23.87 -2.22 -11.91
CA SER A 597 23.60 -1.65 -13.23
C SER A 597 24.86 -1.78 -14.10
N SER A 598 24.73 -2.32 -15.31
CA SER A 598 25.85 -2.39 -16.26
C SER A 598 26.31 -1.00 -16.76
N GLN A 599 25.49 0.02 -16.51
CA GLN A 599 25.76 1.42 -16.85
C GLN A 599 25.48 2.30 -15.63
N GLN A 600 26.36 2.23 -14.63
CA GLN A 600 26.24 2.98 -13.37
C GLN A 600 26.24 4.51 -13.59
N ASP A 601 26.84 4.99 -14.67
CA ASP A 601 26.89 6.42 -15.02
C ASP A 601 25.55 6.93 -15.58
N LEU A 602 24.68 6.04 -16.08
CA LEU A 602 23.37 6.39 -16.66
C LEU A 602 22.21 6.00 -15.74
N LEU A 603 22.37 4.90 -14.99
CA LEU A 603 21.40 4.38 -14.02
C LEU A 603 22.15 4.06 -12.72
N PRO A 604 22.45 5.07 -11.90
CA PRO A 604 23.16 4.88 -10.65
C PRO A 604 22.28 4.20 -9.61
N LEU A 605 22.71 3.03 -9.15
CA LEU A 605 22.01 2.23 -8.14
C LEU A 605 22.99 1.83 -7.02
N PRO A 606 22.56 1.80 -5.75
CA PRO A 606 23.37 1.21 -4.70
C PRO A 606 23.48 -0.29 -4.94
N THR A 607 24.70 -0.83 -4.88
CA THR A 607 24.95 -2.27 -5.12
C THR A 607 24.33 -3.13 -4.02
N LEU A 608 24.32 -2.63 -2.79
CA LEU A 608 23.74 -3.32 -1.64
C LEU A 608 22.73 -2.40 -0.94
N TYR A 609 21.62 -2.98 -0.56
CA TYR A 609 20.62 -2.35 0.29
C TYR A 609 20.22 -3.34 1.40
N GLY A 610 20.11 -2.84 2.62
CA GLY A 610 19.67 -3.62 3.77
C GLY A 610 18.65 -2.89 4.62
N LYS A 611 17.64 -3.63 5.09
CA LYS A 611 16.65 -3.18 6.08
C LYS A 611 16.49 -4.28 7.12
N HIS A 612 16.71 -3.92 8.37
CA HIS A 612 16.71 -4.85 9.51
C HIS A 612 15.84 -4.30 10.61
N GLN A 613 15.01 -5.15 11.20
CA GLN A 613 14.18 -4.81 12.34
C GLN A 613 14.40 -5.85 13.43
N LEU A 614 15.04 -5.46 14.53
CA LEU A 614 15.19 -6.29 15.71
C LEU A 614 14.21 -5.79 16.77
N TYR A 615 13.31 -6.65 17.23
CA TYR A 615 12.31 -6.25 18.20
C TYR A 615 11.91 -7.36 19.16
N ILE A 616 11.52 -6.92 20.36
CA ILE A 616 10.89 -7.76 21.37
C ILE A 616 9.38 -7.46 21.34
N ARG A 617 8.56 -8.50 21.22
CA ARG A 617 7.12 -8.39 21.23
C ARG A 617 6.52 -9.37 22.23
N GLY A 618 5.66 -8.87 23.11
CA GLY A 618 5.03 -9.71 24.12
C GLY A 618 3.80 -9.08 24.75
N ARG A 619 2.99 -9.90 25.39
CA ARG A 619 1.82 -9.43 26.17
C ARG A 619 2.27 -9.15 27.60
N ILE A 620 2.02 -7.94 28.09
CA ILE A 620 2.33 -7.48 29.46
C ILE A 620 1.04 -7.15 30.22
N PHE A 621 1.15 -6.84 31.51
CA PHE A 621 0.03 -6.53 32.41
C PHE A 621 -1.09 -7.58 32.34
N ARG A 622 -0.78 -8.82 32.73
CA ARG A 622 -1.72 -9.96 32.70
C ARG A 622 -2.35 -10.19 31.31
N LYS A 623 -1.55 -10.01 30.27
CA LYS A 623 -1.93 -10.19 28.85
C LYS A 623 -2.90 -9.13 28.27
N VAL A 624 -3.18 -8.05 28.99
CA VAL A 624 -4.09 -6.97 28.54
C VAL A 624 -3.48 -6.12 27.44
N MET A 625 -2.17 -5.86 27.52
CA MET A 625 -1.46 -5.01 26.57
C MET A 625 -0.43 -5.80 25.76
N LEU A 626 -0.50 -5.70 24.45
CA LEU A 626 0.56 -6.15 23.56
C LEU A 626 1.55 -5.00 23.40
N ALA A 627 2.83 -5.24 23.65
CA ALA A 627 3.90 -4.26 23.46
C ALA A 627 4.96 -4.78 22.50
N ARG A 628 5.52 -3.88 21.70
CA ARG A 628 6.67 -4.10 20.80
C ARG A 628 7.69 -2.99 21.03
N LEU A 629 8.90 -3.35 21.41
CA LEU A 629 10.06 -2.46 21.48
C LEU A 629 11.06 -2.93 20.43
N GLY A 630 11.49 -2.05 19.54
CA GLY A 630 12.35 -2.46 18.43
C GLY A 630 13.27 -1.35 17.92
N ILE A 631 14.32 -1.80 17.26
CA ILE A 631 15.28 -0.98 16.51
C ILE A 631 15.14 -1.33 15.04
N ASP A 632 14.96 -0.31 14.22
CA ASP A 632 14.92 -0.40 12.77
C ASP A 632 16.24 0.19 12.22
N VAL A 633 16.92 -0.56 11.38
CA VAL A 633 18.16 -0.13 10.71
C VAL A 633 18.00 -0.26 9.22
N GLN A 634 18.24 0.83 8.50
CA GLN A 634 18.25 0.88 7.05
C GLN A 634 19.59 1.41 6.56
N TRP A 635 20.16 0.80 5.53
CA TRP A 635 21.41 1.22 4.96
C TRP A 635 21.53 0.84 3.48
N ASN A 636 22.41 1.50 2.77
CA ASN A 636 22.81 1.18 1.41
C ASN A 636 24.31 1.37 1.23
N SER A 637 24.88 0.69 0.23
CA SER A 637 26.28 0.88 -0.18
C SER A 637 26.47 2.25 -0.85
N ASN A 638 27.72 2.63 -1.00
CA ASN A 638 28.10 3.86 -1.68
C ASN A 638 27.65 3.87 -3.14
N TYR A 639 27.07 4.96 -3.57
CA TYR A 639 26.68 5.21 -4.96
C TYR A 639 26.59 6.71 -5.24
N LEU A 640 26.38 7.10 -6.49
CA LEU A 640 26.09 8.47 -6.92
C LEU A 640 24.56 8.66 -7.02
N PRO A 641 23.87 9.20 -6.02
CA PRO A 641 22.44 9.40 -6.12
C PRO A 641 22.09 10.50 -7.12
N ASN A 642 20.95 10.39 -7.78
CA ASN A 642 20.45 11.45 -8.64
C ASN A 642 20.09 12.69 -7.84
N ALA A 643 20.41 13.87 -8.37
CA ALA A 643 19.94 15.15 -7.88
C ALA A 643 18.50 15.41 -8.36
N TYR A 644 17.81 16.37 -7.76
CA TYR A 644 16.46 16.73 -8.13
C TYR A 644 16.38 18.14 -8.69
N GLN A 645 15.84 18.30 -9.91
CA GLN A 645 15.61 19.61 -10.50
C GLN A 645 14.15 20.03 -10.33
N HIS A 646 13.91 21.02 -9.49
CA HIS A 646 12.59 21.48 -9.09
C HIS A 646 11.75 22.01 -10.25
N LEU A 647 12.41 22.72 -11.21
CA LEU A 647 11.74 23.32 -12.36
C LEU A 647 11.05 22.28 -13.25
N PHE A 648 11.68 21.12 -13.43
CA PHE A 648 11.16 20.05 -14.29
C PHE A 648 10.40 18.98 -13.52
N GLY A 649 10.57 18.94 -12.20
CA GLY A 649 10.04 17.86 -11.38
C GLY A 649 10.68 16.51 -11.67
N GLN A 650 11.99 16.48 -12.03
CA GLN A 650 12.70 15.27 -12.43
C GLN A 650 13.98 15.06 -11.63
N PHE A 651 14.31 13.81 -11.39
CA PHE A 651 15.63 13.41 -10.92
C PHE A 651 16.59 13.32 -12.11
N HIS A 652 17.83 13.78 -11.93
CA HIS A 652 18.83 13.85 -12.97
C HIS A 652 20.20 13.40 -12.45
N LEU A 653 21.09 13.01 -13.34
CA LEU A 653 22.45 12.62 -13.02
C LEU A 653 23.24 13.80 -12.40
N GLN A 654 24.25 13.47 -11.61
CA GLN A 654 25.23 14.39 -11.08
C GLN A 654 26.57 13.67 -10.86
N GLU A 655 27.68 14.39 -10.77
CA GLU A 655 29.04 13.85 -10.71
C GLU A 655 29.79 14.21 -9.43
N THR A 656 29.23 15.11 -8.62
CA THR A 656 29.96 15.76 -7.53
C THR A 656 29.77 15.07 -6.17
N GLU A 657 28.56 14.61 -5.87
CA GLU A 657 28.18 14.15 -4.54
C GLU A 657 28.02 12.64 -4.49
N ARG A 658 29.04 11.93 -4.00
CA ARG A 658 28.98 10.50 -3.73
C ARG A 658 28.68 10.27 -2.25
N TYR A 659 27.59 9.60 -1.96
CA TYR A 659 27.22 9.31 -0.56
C TYR A 659 27.71 7.92 -0.16
N GLY A 660 28.40 7.92 0.99
CA GLY A 660 28.93 6.73 1.62
C GLY A 660 27.88 5.93 2.36
N PHE A 661 28.36 4.93 3.09
CA PHE A 661 27.53 4.15 4.01
C PHE A 661 27.02 5.03 5.15
N GLN A 662 25.74 5.35 5.12
CA GLN A 662 25.06 6.17 6.13
C GLN A 662 23.83 5.43 6.65
N PRO A 663 23.97 4.57 7.67
CA PRO A 663 22.84 3.84 8.23
C PRO A 663 21.86 4.82 8.91
N ILE A 664 20.58 4.57 8.72
CA ILE A 664 19.48 5.22 9.40
C ILE A 664 19.03 4.30 10.51
N ILE A 665 19.06 4.76 11.75
CA ILE A 665 18.71 3.97 12.93
C ILE A 665 17.55 4.64 13.63
N ASP A 666 16.46 3.92 13.79
CA ASP A 666 15.26 4.35 14.49
C ASP A 666 14.96 3.41 15.66
N LEU A 667 14.52 3.95 16.78
CA LEU A 667 14.06 3.16 17.94
C LEU A 667 12.57 3.40 18.12
N SER A 668 11.77 2.34 18.30
CA SER A 668 10.32 2.43 18.41
C SER A 668 9.77 1.60 19.57
N LEU A 669 8.78 2.17 20.26
CA LEU A 669 7.92 1.47 21.20
C LEU A 669 6.49 1.57 20.69
N SER A 670 5.85 0.44 20.45
CA SER A 670 4.44 0.35 20.04
C SER A 670 3.66 -0.46 21.04
N ILE A 671 2.44 -0.04 21.34
CA ILE A 671 1.52 -0.73 22.24
C ILE A 671 0.15 -0.89 21.59
N LYS A 672 -0.55 -1.98 21.97
CA LYS A 672 -1.93 -2.24 21.59
C LYS A 672 -2.73 -2.67 22.81
N VAL A 673 -3.84 -1.99 23.04
CA VAL A 673 -4.82 -2.34 24.06
C VAL A 673 -6.18 -2.39 23.40
N LYS A 674 -6.75 -3.58 23.28
CA LYS A 674 -8.00 -3.81 22.51
C LYS A 674 -7.88 -3.23 21.09
N THR A 675 -8.70 -2.27 20.75
CA THR A 675 -8.79 -1.62 19.44
C THR A 675 -7.91 -0.38 19.29
N VAL A 676 -7.24 0.04 20.38
CA VAL A 676 -6.36 1.23 20.38
C VAL A 676 -4.91 0.78 20.23
N ARG A 677 -4.19 1.43 19.34
CA ARG A 677 -2.74 1.27 19.14
C ARG A 677 -2.06 2.62 19.32
N ALA A 678 -0.90 2.65 19.94
CA ALA A 678 -0.08 3.85 20.06
C ALA A 678 1.39 3.51 19.84
N PHE A 679 2.16 4.47 19.37
CA PHE A 679 3.61 4.34 19.29
C PHE A 679 4.32 5.64 19.66
N VAL A 680 5.54 5.49 20.12
CA VAL A 680 6.55 6.55 20.21
C VAL A 680 7.79 6.04 19.49
N LYS A 681 8.37 6.87 18.64
CA LYS A 681 9.52 6.53 17.82
C LYS A 681 10.53 7.66 17.84
N THR A 682 11.81 7.31 17.94
CA THR A 682 12.90 8.23 17.61
C THR A 682 13.37 7.94 16.19
N GLU A 683 13.48 8.96 15.37
CA GLU A 683 14.01 8.87 14.01
C GLU A 683 15.44 9.43 13.96
N ASN A 684 16.32 8.79 13.19
CA ASN A 684 17.72 9.18 13.00
C ASN A 684 18.52 9.19 14.31
N LEU A 685 18.38 8.15 15.14
CA LEU A 685 19.07 8.03 16.43
C LEU A 685 20.60 8.16 16.32
N ASN A 686 21.18 7.70 15.21
CA ASN A 686 22.62 7.81 14.95
C ASN A 686 23.12 9.26 14.84
N GLN A 687 22.27 10.22 14.48
CA GLN A 687 22.63 11.63 14.48
C GLN A 687 22.75 12.23 15.88
N PHE A 688 22.12 11.63 16.87
CA PHE A 688 22.35 12.01 18.27
C PHE A 688 23.83 11.81 18.68
N LEU A 689 24.49 10.80 18.10
CA LEU A 689 25.90 10.51 18.31
C LEU A 689 26.84 11.37 17.46
N ARG A 690 26.32 12.00 16.38
CA ARG A 690 27.04 12.85 15.43
C ARG A 690 26.23 14.11 15.09
N PRO A 691 26.04 15.01 16.04
CA PRO A 691 25.07 16.11 15.91
C PRO A 691 25.40 17.15 14.85
N ASN A 692 26.61 17.13 14.28
CA ASN A 692 27.06 18.13 13.30
C ASN A 692 27.17 17.58 11.87
N ASP A 693 26.81 16.32 11.62
CA ASP A 693 26.92 15.70 10.32
C ASP A 693 25.54 15.69 9.63
N PHE A 694 25.47 16.24 8.42
CA PHE A 694 24.28 16.08 7.60
C PHE A 694 24.22 14.67 7.02
N ILE A 695 23.04 14.04 7.06
CA ILE A 695 22.76 12.78 6.35
C ILE A 695 21.99 13.11 5.10
N PHE A 696 22.60 12.91 3.94
CA PHE A 696 21.99 13.12 2.64
C PHE A 696 21.56 11.80 2.03
N GLN A 697 20.34 11.75 1.50
CA GLN A 697 19.87 10.67 0.63
C GLN A 697 19.74 11.13 -0.83
N THR A 698 19.45 12.40 -1.00
CA THR A 698 19.43 13.10 -2.30
C THR A 698 20.43 14.26 -2.20
N PRO A 699 21.22 14.57 -3.23
CA PRO A 699 22.17 15.68 -3.24
C PRO A 699 21.56 16.97 -2.71
N LEU A 700 22.28 17.62 -1.81
CA LEU A 700 21.92 18.89 -1.16
C LEU A 700 20.66 18.84 -0.26
N HIS A 701 19.96 17.72 -0.20
CA HIS A 701 18.74 17.56 0.61
C HIS A 701 19.03 16.69 1.82
N ALA A 702 19.35 17.32 2.95
CA ALA A 702 19.61 16.62 4.20
C ALA A 702 18.32 16.17 4.89
N ARG A 703 18.43 15.04 5.59
CA ARG A 703 17.38 14.58 6.50
C ARG A 703 17.35 15.45 7.75
N PRO A 704 16.20 15.52 8.44
CA PRO A 704 16.13 16.09 9.77
C PRO A 704 17.13 15.42 10.72
N TYR A 705 17.66 16.17 11.67
CA TYR A 705 18.39 15.59 12.79
C TYR A 705 17.50 14.64 13.61
N PHE A 706 17.94 14.30 14.80
CA PHE A 706 17.15 13.51 15.73
C PHE A 706 15.72 14.05 15.89
N LEU A 707 14.73 13.19 15.70
CA LEU A 707 13.31 13.53 15.76
C LEU A 707 12.56 12.51 16.61
N ILE A 708 11.65 12.99 17.46
CA ILE A 708 10.67 12.13 18.14
C ILE A 708 9.32 12.27 17.44
N ARG A 709 8.74 11.14 17.07
CA ARG A 709 7.40 11.03 16.50
C ARG A 709 6.54 10.13 17.38
N PHE A 710 5.32 10.53 17.63
CA PHE A 710 4.32 9.68 18.28
C PHE A 710 3.09 9.53 17.41
N GLY A 711 2.36 8.45 17.62
CA GLY A 711 1.12 8.21 16.89
C GLY A 711 0.14 7.36 17.66
N LEU A 712 -1.13 7.52 17.28
CA LEU A 712 -2.28 6.83 17.82
C LEU A 712 -3.13 6.31 16.66
N SER A 713 -3.61 5.08 16.77
CA SER A 713 -4.64 4.56 15.88
C SER A 713 -5.77 3.98 16.72
N TRP A 714 -6.99 4.24 16.29
CA TRP A 714 -8.17 3.72 16.95
C TRP A 714 -9.11 3.11 15.93
N ARG A 715 -9.39 1.80 16.15
CA ARG A 715 -10.32 1.04 15.33
C ARG A 715 -11.67 0.95 16.02
N PHE A 716 -12.70 1.38 15.31
CA PHE A 716 -14.09 1.31 15.76
C PHE A 716 -14.85 0.31 14.91
N LEU A 717 -15.79 -0.38 15.55
CA LEU A 717 -16.74 -1.31 14.95
C LEU A 717 -18.09 -1.07 15.60
N ASN A 718 -19.04 -0.59 14.83
CA ASN A 718 -20.39 -0.25 15.30
C ASN A 718 -21.43 -1.22 14.74
#